data_4e5c01ef6f81c385b630795767c08d92
#
_entry.id   4e5c01ef6f81c385b630795767c08d92
#
_cell.length_a   1.000
_cell.length_b   1.000
_cell.length_c   1.000
_cell.angle_alpha   90.00
_cell.angle_beta   90.00
_cell.angle_gamma   90.00
#
_symmetry.space_group_name_H-M   'P 1'
#
loop_
_entity.id
_entity.type
_entity.pdbx_description
1 polymer ?
#
loop_
_entity_poly.entity_id
_entity_poly.type
_entity_poly.pdbx_seq_one_letter_code
_entity_poly.pdbx_strand_id
1 'polypeptide(L)'
;MKTIIAEKPSVAKEIAHIVGADKREEGYMQGNGYYVTWAFGHLVQPAMPETYGMKGFHAENLPVIPDPFVLVPRQVKTENGYKPDAGVLAQIKIIGKLFDSSERIIVATDAGREGELIFRYLYXYLGCRKPFDRLWISSLTDTAIREGLXNLXDGKEYDNLYHAAKARSEADWLVGINGTQALTIAAGRGTYSVGRVQTPTLGMVCERYWEHKRFESKPFWQVHFGVVDADSGNILKFTSXNRWTDKATATDIYNKVKXTGSXIITKVXTKRKVEKAPLLYDLTTLQKEANSQHGFTAEHTLSIAQKLYEAKFITYPRTSSRYISDDVFATLPKLFKNLENHSEYGEKVKLLPGSEDYSKNSVNAAKVTDHHALLITENAAIGLFKDEKIVYDMILCRMIEAFSADCIKXXTSVXAQVDHEVEFGISGSIIRQTGWRALSLKEKNXRQDKDADATXNEVKDQVIPNWQEGQHITXSGCTITEGKTKPKPLHTESTLLAAMETAGKEIEDDTMRQAMKDXGIGTPATRAAIIETLLKREYMVRQQKKLVPTEKGLALHSVVKNMAIANVEMTGKWEAELAKIERGEASADGFTHSIEGYTREITAELLGCDRLFSHKDSGCQCPKCKQGTMQFFGKVVRCSNKECGMPVFKQVAGKLLTDXDITDLLTKGKTRTLNGFXSKQGKXFSAAIAFDENFNTKFVFAERKTXEKRGNVKRYKK
;
A
#
# COMPACT_ATOMS: atom_id res chain seq x y z
N MET A 1 -19.27 -36.42 -20.23
CA MET A 1 -18.77 -35.06 -20.43
C MET A 1 -18.36 -34.47 -19.10
N LYS A 2 -17.29 -33.74 -19.10
CA LYS A 2 -16.83 -32.96 -17.92
C LYS A 2 -16.74 -31.50 -18.34
N THR A 3 -17.12 -30.60 -17.45
CA THR A 3 -16.99 -29.16 -17.68
C THR A 3 -15.81 -28.63 -16.90
N ILE A 4 -14.89 -27.93 -17.60
CA ILE A 4 -13.80 -27.18 -17.00
C ILE A 4 -14.23 -25.72 -17.00
N ILE A 5 -14.13 -25.06 -15.82
CA ILE A 5 -14.44 -23.62 -15.74
C ILE A 5 -13.19 -22.86 -15.30
N ALA A 6 -12.77 -21.92 -16.16
CA ALA A 6 -11.65 -21.04 -15.91
C ALA A 6 -12.15 -19.67 -15.45
N GLU A 7 -11.25 -18.83 -14.96
CA GLU A 7 -11.62 -17.50 -14.46
C GLU A 7 -11.82 -16.49 -15.60
N LYS A 8 -11.15 -16.70 -16.73
CA LYS A 8 -11.16 -15.78 -17.88
C LYS A 8 -11.21 -16.56 -19.19
N PRO A 9 -11.77 -15.95 -20.25
CA PRO A 9 -11.80 -16.60 -21.57
C PRO A 9 -10.42 -16.99 -22.09
N SER A 10 -9.39 -16.16 -21.91
CA SER A 10 -8.05 -16.44 -22.41
C SER A 10 -7.45 -17.70 -21.81
N VAL A 11 -7.64 -17.89 -20.50
CA VAL A 11 -7.15 -19.08 -19.78
C VAL A 11 -7.96 -20.31 -20.24
N ALA A 12 -9.27 -20.15 -20.39
CA ALA A 12 -10.14 -21.25 -20.85
C ALA A 12 -9.69 -21.76 -22.23
N LYS A 13 -9.37 -20.86 -23.14
CA LYS A 13 -8.92 -21.24 -24.49
C LYS A 13 -7.63 -22.02 -24.45
N GLU A 14 -6.69 -21.63 -23.57
CA GLU A 14 -5.43 -22.38 -23.39
C GLU A 14 -5.68 -23.78 -22.89
N ILE A 15 -6.54 -23.92 -21.89
CA ILE A 15 -6.88 -25.23 -21.32
C ILE A 15 -7.62 -26.08 -22.38
N ALA A 16 -8.54 -25.47 -23.11
CA ALA A 16 -9.30 -26.15 -24.17
C ALA A 16 -8.37 -26.74 -25.23
N HIS A 17 -7.37 -25.97 -25.66
CA HIS A 17 -6.38 -26.45 -26.60
C HIS A 17 -5.64 -27.67 -26.09
N ILE A 18 -5.25 -27.65 -24.80
CA ILE A 18 -4.49 -28.76 -24.18
C ILE A 18 -5.34 -30.04 -24.10
N VAL A 19 -6.62 -29.93 -23.73
CA VAL A 19 -7.48 -31.10 -23.60
C VAL A 19 -8.13 -31.55 -24.90
N GLY A 20 -7.95 -30.79 -25.99
CA GLY A 20 -8.51 -31.14 -27.29
C GLY A 20 -9.95 -30.69 -27.54
N ALA A 21 -10.41 -29.70 -26.74
CA ALA A 21 -11.77 -29.14 -26.93
C ALA A 21 -11.69 -27.94 -27.86
N ASP A 22 -11.54 -28.23 -29.16
CA ASP A 22 -11.20 -27.23 -30.16
C ASP A 22 -12.42 -26.59 -30.85
N LYS A 23 -13.61 -27.13 -30.66
CA LYS A 23 -14.82 -26.58 -31.29
C LYS A 23 -15.33 -25.39 -30.53
N ARG A 24 -15.35 -24.21 -31.19
CA ARG A 24 -15.81 -22.97 -30.57
C ARG A 24 -17.34 -22.93 -30.58
N GLU A 25 -17.90 -22.63 -29.39
CA GLU A 25 -19.34 -22.40 -29.23
C GLU A 25 -19.52 -21.04 -28.54
N GLU A 26 -20.78 -20.63 -28.41
CA GLU A 26 -21.10 -19.37 -27.71
C GLU A 26 -20.90 -19.57 -26.21
N GLY A 27 -19.86 -18.92 -25.65
CA GLY A 27 -19.57 -18.94 -24.24
C GLY A 27 -18.77 -20.15 -23.74
N TYR A 28 -18.32 -21.03 -24.64
CA TYR A 28 -17.51 -22.18 -24.26
C TYR A 28 -16.84 -22.83 -25.49
N MET A 29 -15.93 -23.75 -25.21
CA MET A 29 -15.28 -24.62 -26.19
C MET A 29 -15.71 -26.04 -25.92
N GLN A 30 -15.74 -26.89 -26.93
CA GLN A 30 -16.19 -28.29 -26.80
C GLN A 30 -15.32 -29.23 -27.61
N GLY A 31 -15.12 -30.44 -27.12
CA GLY A 31 -14.43 -31.51 -27.80
C GLY A 31 -13.78 -32.47 -26.85
N ASN A 32 -13.50 -33.66 -27.32
CA ASN A 32 -12.75 -34.71 -26.62
C ASN A 32 -13.31 -35.04 -25.23
N GLY A 33 -14.64 -34.95 -25.09
CA GLY A 33 -15.31 -35.25 -23.81
C GLY A 33 -15.34 -34.11 -22.82
N TYR A 34 -14.98 -32.91 -23.25
CA TYR A 34 -14.93 -31.71 -22.39
C TYR A 34 -15.76 -30.58 -22.96
N TYR A 35 -16.41 -29.88 -22.04
CA TYR A 35 -16.80 -28.46 -22.21
C TYR A 35 -15.79 -27.62 -21.44
N VAL A 36 -15.27 -26.55 -22.04
CA VAL A 36 -14.37 -25.62 -21.35
C VAL A 36 -15.00 -24.22 -21.42
N THR A 37 -15.43 -23.74 -20.27
CA THR A 37 -16.12 -22.46 -20.19
C THR A 37 -15.34 -21.51 -19.25
N TRP A 38 -15.90 -20.35 -18.98
CA TRP A 38 -15.19 -19.32 -18.25
C TRP A 38 -16.14 -18.39 -17.51
N ALA A 39 -15.63 -17.82 -16.43
CA ALA A 39 -16.18 -16.62 -15.81
C ALA A 39 -15.45 -15.41 -16.41
N PHE A 40 -15.79 -14.23 -15.98
CA PHE A 40 -15.01 -13.02 -16.19
C PHE A 40 -15.09 -12.21 -14.88
N GLY A 41 -14.34 -12.66 -13.91
CA GLY A 41 -14.42 -12.21 -12.54
C GLY A 41 -15.63 -12.83 -11.83
N HIS A 42 -16.11 -12.21 -10.79
CA HIS A 42 -17.32 -12.68 -10.10
C HIS A 42 -18.55 -12.49 -11.00
N LEU A 43 -19.21 -13.59 -11.30
CA LEU A 43 -20.51 -13.53 -12.01
C LEU A 43 -21.65 -13.40 -11.01
N VAL A 44 -21.43 -13.82 -9.77
CA VAL A 44 -22.41 -13.84 -8.70
C VAL A 44 -21.80 -13.13 -7.50
N GLN A 45 -22.62 -12.35 -6.81
CA GLN A 45 -22.16 -11.52 -5.69
C GLN A 45 -23.22 -11.50 -4.59
N PRO A 46 -22.85 -11.14 -3.34
CA PRO A 46 -23.86 -10.89 -2.31
C PRO A 46 -24.77 -9.73 -2.70
N ALA A 47 -26.05 -9.89 -2.41
CA ALA A 47 -27.06 -8.86 -2.74
C ALA A 47 -26.84 -7.60 -1.89
N MET A 48 -27.32 -6.48 -2.40
CA MET A 48 -27.29 -5.20 -1.68
C MET A 48 -28.49 -5.11 -0.71
N PRO A 49 -28.47 -4.14 0.23
CA PRO A 49 -29.54 -4.03 1.26
C PRO A 49 -30.95 -3.97 0.71
N GLU A 50 -31.16 -3.42 -0.49
CA GLU A 50 -32.49 -3.33 -1.11
C GLU A 50 -33.15 -4.70 -1.26
N THR A 51 -32.39 -5.74 -1.50
CA THR A 51 -32.90 -7.12 -1.61
C THR A 51 -33.52 -7.60 -0.29
N TYR A 52 -33.06 -7.04 0.83
CA TYR A 52 -33.56 -7.37 2.17
C TYR A 52 -34.64 -6.39 2.64
N GLY A 53 -35.15 -5.55 1.74
CA GLY A 53 -36.18 -4.57 2.06
C GLY A 53 -35.66 -3.28 2.70
N MET A 54 -34.34 -3.06 2.66
CA MET A 54 -33.71 -1.92 3.33
C MET A 54 -33.22 -0.90 2.29
N LYS A 55 -34.15 -0.21 1.65
CA LYS A 55 -33.83 0.79 0.62
C LYS A 55 -33.42 2.12 1.24
N GLY A 56 -32.35 2.71 0.70
CA GLY A 56 -31.85 4.02 1.14
C GLY A 56 -31.09 3.95 2.45
N PHE A 57 -30.58 5.09 2.88
CA PHE A 57 -29.77 5.21 4.10
C PHE A 57 -30.66 5.74 5.23
N HIS A 58 -31.12 4.84 6.10
CA HIS A 58 -32.00 5.18 7.22
C HIS A 58 -31.47 4.52 8.49
N ALA A 59 -31.33 5.31 9.55
CA ALA A 59 -30.76 4.83 10.82
C ALA A 59 -31.54 3.65 11.39
N GLU A 60 -32.87 3.64 11.21
CA GLU A 60 -33.70 2.57 11.73
C GLU A 60 -33.49 1.23 11.04
N ASN A 61 -32.86 1.21 9.86
CA ASN A 61 -32.53 -0.04 9.17
C ASN A 61 -31.24 -0.68 9.69
N LEU A 62 -30.41 0.08 10.42
CA LEU A 62 -29.06 -0.34 10.76
C LEU A 62 -28.98 -1.01 12.12
N PRO A 63 -28.17 -2.06 12.29
CA PRO A 63 -27.35 -2.66 11.22
C PRO A 63 -28.14 -3.64 10.36
N VAL A 64 -27.81 -3.68 9.08
CA VAL A 64 -28.31 -4.69 8.15
C VAL A 64 -27.44 -5.93 8.29
N ILE A 65 -27.99 -6.99 8.85
CA ILE A 65 -27.27 -8.26 9.04
C ILE A 65 -28.10 -9.35 8.35
N PRO A 66 -27.78 -9.68 7.09
CA PRO A 66 -28.54 -10.71 6.37
C PRO A 66 -28.45 -12.07 7.06
N ASP A 67 -29.55 -12.81 7.06
CA ASP A 67 -29.61 -14.15 7.63
C ASP A 67 -30.64 -14.96 6.84
N PRO A 68 -30.21 -15.68 5.80
CA PRO A 68 -28.86 -15.76 5.26
C PRO A 68 -28.54 -14.64 4.26
N PHE A 69 -27.28 -14.56 3.89
CA PHE A 69 -26.86 -13.73 2.75
C PHE A 69 -27.47 -14.30 1.48
N VAL A 70 -28.02 -13.45 0.64
CA VAL A 70 -28.59 -13.82 -0.66
C VAL A 70 -27.56 -13.51 -1.76
N LEU A 71 -27.36 -14.45 -2.66
CA LEU A 71 -26.49 -14.26 -3.83
C LEU A 71 -27.32 -13.89 -5.04
N VAL A 72 -26.81 -12.92 -5.81
CA VAL A 72 -27.47 -12.44 -7.05
C VAL A 72 -26.44 -12.34 -8.17
N PRO A 73 -26.88 -12.38 -9.44
CA PRO A 73 -25.96 -12.08 -10.53
C PRO A 73 -25.39 -10.68 -10.40
N ARG A 74 -24.13 -10.52 -10.83
CA ARG A 74 -23.45 -9.22 -10.76
C ARG A 74 -24.30 -8.13 -11.41
N GLN A 75 -24.37 -6.98 -10.74
CA GLN A 75 -25.24 -5.88 -11.14
C GLN A 75 -24.45 -4.70 -11.67
N VAL A 76 -25.08 -3.92 -12.55
CA VAL A 76 -24.52 -2.64 -13.02
C VAL A 76 -25.43 -1.52 -12.48
N LYS A 77 -24.82 -0.39 -12.18
CA LYS A 77 -25.52 0.79 -11.68
C LYS A 77 -26.20 1.51 -12.85
N THR A 78 -27.46 1.85 -12.67
CA THR A 78 -28.24 2.62 -13.65
C THR A 78 -28.84 3.84 -12.96
N GLU A 79 -29.48 4.72 -13.73
CA GLU A 79 -30.16 5.91 -13.19
C GLU A 79 -31.22 5.53 -12.16
N ASN A 80 -31.83 4.35 -12.31
CA ASN A 80 -32.92 3.87 -11.46
C ASN A 80 -32.48 2.82 -10.45
N GLY A 81 -31.19 2.80 -10.10
CA GLY A 81 -30.64 1.82 -9.15
C GLY A 81 -29.81 0.75 -9.85
N TYR A 82 -29.77 -0.44 -9.26
CA TYR A 82 -28.95 -1.53 -9.78
C TYR A 82 -29.80 -2.52 -10.56
N LYS A 83 -29.27 -3.00 -11.67
CA LYS A 83 -29.91 -4.07 -12.43
C LYS A 83 -28.88 -5.13 -12.84
N PRO A 84 -29.28 -6.40 -13.09
CA PRO A 84 -28.32 -7.42 -13.52
C PRO A 84 -27.63 -7.06 -14.83
N ASP A 85 -26.32 -7.40 -14.90
CA ASP A 85 -25.53 -7.25 -16.13
C ASP A 85 -26.00 -8.31 -17.14
N ALA A 86 -26.43 -7.88 -18.31
CA ALA A 86 -26.96 -8.77 -19.35
C ALA A 86 -25.93 -9.82 -19.81
N GLY A 87 -24.68 -9.42 -19.97
CA GLY A 87 -23.61 -10.34 -20.35
C GLY A 87 -23.35 -11.40 -19.30
N VAL A 88 -23.42 -11.00 -18.03
CA VAL A 88 -23.26 -11.92 -16.90
C VAL A 88 -24.43 -12.92 -16.87
N LEU A 89 -25.67 -12.45 -17.04
CA LEU A 89 -26.84 -13.33 -17.07
C LEU A 89 -26.71 -14.37 -18.17
N ALA A 90 -26.28 -13.95 -19.36
CA ALA A 90 -26.11 -14.85 -20.50
C ALA A 90 -25.07 -15.94 -20.19
N GLN A 91 -23.93 -15.55 -19.61
CA GLN A 91 -22.87 -16.50 -19.30
C GLN A 91 -23.27 -17.47 -18.17
N ILE A 92 -23.97 -16.97 -17.15
CA ILE A 92 -24.51 -17.82 -16.06
C ILE A 92 -25.42 -18.90 -16.65
N LYS A 93 -26.29 -18.52 -17.59
CA LYS A 93 -27.22 -19.46 -18.22
C LYS A 93 -26.46 -20.55 -18.99
N ILE A 94 -25.42 -20.16 -19.75
CA ILE A 94 -24.59 -21.12 -20.49
C ILE A 94 -23.90 -22.08 -19.49
N ILE A 95 -23.26 -21.54 -18.45
CA ILE A 95 -22.55 -22.35 -17.46
C ILE A 95 -23.52 -23.35 -16.79
N GLY A 96 -24.73 -22.89 -16.43
CA GLY A 96 -25.74 -23.75 -15.80
C GLY A 96 -26.10 -24.94 -16.68
N LYS A 97 -26.28 -24.71 -17.98
CA LYS A 97 -26.57 -25.79 -18.92
C LYS A 97 -25.42 -26.78 -19.03
N LEU A 98 -24.18 -26.26 -19.08
CA LEU A 98 -23.01 -27.11 -19.17
C LEU A 98 -22.82 -27.98 -17.91
N PHE A 99 -23.04 -27.39 -16.75
CA PHE A 99 -22.96 -28.12 -15.48
C PHE A 99 -24.00 -29.23 -15.43
N ASP A 100 -25.24 -28.92 -15.84
CA ASP A 100 -26.33 -29.91 -15.87
C ASP A 100 -26.03 -31.07 -16.80
N SER A 101 -25.33 -30.81 -17.90
CA SER A 101 -25.01 -31.81 -18.92
C SER A 101 -23.72 -32.61 -18.61
N SER A 102 -23.09 -32.32 -17.49
CA SER A 102 -21.79 -32.91 -17.13
C SER A 102 -21.93 -33.85 -15.94
N GLU A 103 -21.09 -34.87 -15.91
CA GLU A 103 -21.00 -35.78 -14.77
C GLU A 103 -20.15 -35.20 -13.63
N ARG A 104 -19.16 -34.40 -13.98
CA ARG A 104 -18.24 -33.75 -13.04
C ARG A 104 -17.82 -32.40 -13.56
N ILE A 105 -17.40 -31.56 -12.64
CA ILE A 105 -16.87 -30.22 -12.95
C ILE A 105 -15.39 -30.21 -12.54
N ILE A 106 -14.55 -29.59 -13.37
CA ILE A 106 -13.15 -29.32 -13.02
C ILE A 106 -13.02 -27.80 -12.83
N VAL A 107 -12.64 -27.40 -11.63
CA VAL A 107 -12.52 -25.99 -11.24
C VAL A 107 -11.12 -25.52 -11.62
N ALA A 108 -11.05 -24.61 -12.58
CA ALA A 108 -9.79 -24.07 -13.10
C ALA A 108 -9.72 -22.55 -12.96
N THR A 109 -10.51 -21.97 -12.07
CA THR A 109 -10.33 -20.56 -11.70
C THR A 109 -8.97 -20.43 -11.00
N ASP A 110 -8.43 -19.21 -10.95
CA ASP A 110 -7.12 -18.98 -10.33
C ASP A 110 -7.08 -19.68 -8.97
N ALA A 111 -5.94 -20.31 -8.67
CA ALA A 111 -5.76 -21.11 -7.45
C ALA A 111 -5.49 -20.19 -6.27
N GLY A 112 -6.56 -19.72 -5.64
CA GLY A 112 -6.47 -18.81 -4.51
C GLY A 112 -7.84 -18.56 -3.93
N ARG A 113 -7.89 -17.74 -2.87
CA ARG A 113 -9.14 -17.41 -2.18
C ARG A 113 -10.20 -16.87 -3.13
N GLU A 114 -9.83 -15.88 -3.94
CA GLU A 114 -10.78 -15.20 -4.83
C GLU A 114 -11.28 -16.14 -5.92
N GLY A 115 -10.37 -16.89 -6.55
CA GLY A 115 -10.75 -17.84 -7.59
C GLY A 115 -11.68 -18.92 -7.07
N GLU A 116 -11.40 -19.42 -5.86
CA GLU A 116 -12.28 -20.41 -5.23
C GLU A 116 -13.66 -19.82 -4.94
N LEU A 117 -13.70 -18.57 -4.45
CA LEU A 117 -14.97 -17.91 -4.14
C LEU A 117 -15.79 -17.65 -5.40
N ILE A 118 -15.14 -17.26 -6.50
CA ILE A 118 -15.82 -17.03 -7.79
C ILE A 118 -16.59 -18.28 -8.19
N PHE A 119 -15.91 -19.44 -8.14
CA PHE A 119 -16.56 -20.70 -8.49
C PHE A 119 -17.65 -21.08 -7.50
N ARG A 120 -17.37 -21.03 -6.19
CA ARG A 120 -18.31 -21.51 -5.16
C ARG A 120 -19.57 -20.67 -5.11
N TYR A 121 -19.48 -19.36 -5.30
CA TYR A 121 -20.65 -18.49 -5.36
C TYR A 121 -21.53 -18.87 -6.56
N LEU A 122 -20.92 -19.10 -7.69
CA LEU A 122 -21.64 -19.52 -8.91
C LEU A 122 -22.31 -20.89 -8.68
N TYR A 123 -21.58 -21.82 -8.13
CA TYR A 123 -22.05 -23.15 -7.82
C TYR A 123 -23.25 -23.14 -6.85
N UNK A 124 -23.02 -22.36 -5.90
CA UNK A 124 -23.98 -22.14 -4.94
C UNK A 124 -25.20 -21.56 -5.46
N TYR A 125 -25.11 -20.49 -6.33
CA TYR A 125 -26.21 -19.76 -6.97
C TYR A 125 -27.03 -20.66 -7.94
N LEU A 126 -26.33 -21.48 -8.69
CA LEU A 126 -26.99 -22.39 -9.65
C LEU A 126 -27.70 -23.57 -8.99
N GLY A 127 -27.50 -23.76 -7.72
CA GLY A 127 -28.06 -24.94 -7.03
C GLY A 127 -27.43 -26.24 -7.53
N CYS A 128 -26.23 -26.19 -8.02
CA CYS A 128 -25.52 -27.34 -8.59
C CYS A 128 -25.09 -28.30 -7.49
N ARG A 129 -25.24 -29.60 -7.73
CA ARG A 129 -24.81 -30.64 -6.78
C ARG A 129 -23.84 -31.60 -7.42
N LYS A 130 -23.34 -31.31 -8.60
CA LYS A 130 -22.39 -32.17 -9.29
C LYS A 130 -21.08 -32.22 -8.52
N PRO A 131 -20.42 -33.37 -8.46
CA PRO A 131 -19.10 -33.41 -7.81
C PRO A 131 -18.11 -32.61 -8.62
N PHE A 132 -17.11 -32.05 -7.95
CA PHE A 132 -16.09 -31.26 -8.64
C PHE A 132 -14.70 -31.55 -8.10
N ASP A 133 -13.74 -31.41 -9.00
CA ASP A 133 -12.31 -31.55 -8.73
C ASP A 133 -11.64 -30.20 -8.95
N ARG A 134 -10.52 -29.99 -8.26
CA ARG A 134 -9.81 -28.70 -8.30
C ARG A 134 -8.50 -28.88 -9.06
N LEU A 135 -8.34 -28.07 -10.10
CA LEU A 135 -7.06 -27.88 -10.79
C LEU A 135 -6.30 -26.80 -10.02
N TRP A 136 -5.30 -27.20 -9.23
CA TRP A 136 -4.52 -26.27 -8.40
C TRP A 136 -3.10 -26.20 -8.94
N ILE A 137 -2.81 -25.12 -9.67
CA ILE A 137 -1.53 -24.93 -10.34
C ILE A 137 -0.97 -23.55 -10.02
N SER A 138 0.35 -23.44 -10.06
CA SER A 138 1.06 -22.20 -9.76
C SER A 138 1.59 -21.49 -11.01
N SER A 139 1.40 -22.10 -12.20
CA SER A 139 1.73 -21.44 -13.45
C SER A 139 0.80 -21.93 -14.55
N LEU A 140 0.78 -21.22 -15.67
CA LEU A 140 -0.08 -21.54 -16.81
C LEU A 140 0.71 -22.10 -17.98
N THR A 141 1.92 -22.58 -17.76
CA THR A 141 2.68 -23.29 -18.80
C THR A 141 1.93 -24.56 -19.21
N ASP A 142 2.15 -25.02 -20.43
CA ASP A 142 1.53 -26.25 -20.90
C ASP A 142 1.88 -27.42 -19.99
N THR A 143 3.13 -27.50 -19.53
CA THR A 143 3.58 -28.55 -18.61
C THR A 143 2.80 -28.49 -17.30
N ALA A 144 2.63 -27.30 -16.70
CA ALA A 144 1.91 -27.14 -15.44
C ALA A 144 0.44 -27.54 -15.57
N ILE A 145 -0.20 -27.13 -16.67
CA ILE A 145 -1.62 -27.47 -16.91
C ILE A 145 -1.78 -28.98 -17.08
N ARG A 146 -0.92 -29.61 -17.89
CA ARG A 146 -0.99 -31.05 -18.13
C ARG A 146 -0.76 -31.85 -16.84
N GLU A 147 0.24 -31.47 -16.06
CA GLU A 147 0.52 -32.10 -14.78
C GLU A 147 -0.63 -31.91 -13.78
N GLY A 148 -1.19 -30.72 -13.74
CA GLY A 148 -2.30 -30.39 -12.85
C GLY A 148 -3.55 -31.18 -13.18
N LEU A 149 -3.84 -31.39 -14.46
CA LEU A 149 -4.98 -32.22 -14.92
C LEU A 149 -4.78 -33.70 -14.58
N UNK A 150 -3.76 -33.95 -14.41
CA UNK A 150 -3.44 -35.25 -14.06
C UNK A 150 -3.46 -35.50 -12.61
N ASN A 151 -3.36 -34.48 -11.91
CA ASN A 151 -3.25 -34.57 -10.45
C ASN A 151 -4.35 -33.77 -9.75
N LEU A 152 -5.53 -33.87 -10.28
CA LEU A 152 -6.66 -33.10 -9.72
C LEU A 152 -6.92 -33.53 -8.28
N UNK A 153 -7.22 -32.54 -7.52
CA UNK A 153 -7.55 -32.65 -6.17
C UNK A 153 -9.04 -32.69 -6.02
N ASP A 154 -9.49 -33.45 -5.02
CA ASP A 154 -10.93 -33.42 -4.74
C ASP A 154 -11.33 -32.00 -4.31
N GLY A 155 -12.43 -31.53 -4.83
CA GLY A 155 -12.92 -30.17 -4.51
C GLY A 155 -13.15 -29.93 -3.02
N LYS A 156 -13.48 -30.98 -2.27
CA LYS A 156 -13.72 -30.88 -0.82
C LYS A 156 -12.46 -30.51 -0.03
N GLU A 157 -11.29 -30.74 -0.58
CA GLU A 157 -10.02 -30.34 0.05
C GLU A 157 -9.89 -28.81 0.17
N TYR A 158 -10.70 -28.07 -0.58
CA TYR A 158 -10.66 -26.61 -0.61
C TYR A 158 -11.85 -25.98 0.12
N ASP A 159 -12.59 -26.78 0.91
CA ASP A 159 -13.74 -26.26 1.67
C ASP A 159 -13.32 -25.19 2.67
N ASN A 160 -12.19 -25.41 3.38
CA ASN A 160 -11.73 -24.43 4.37
C ASN A 160 -11.29 -23.13 3.70
N LEU A 161 -10.65 -23.21 2.54
CA LEU A 161 -10.31 -22.03 1.75
C LEU A 161 -11.58 -21.23 1.38
N TYR A 162 -12.61 -21.95 0.93
CA TYR A 162 -13.90 -21.35 0.61
C TYR A 162 -14.53 -20.69 1.84
N HIS A 163 -14.53 -21.41 2.99
CA HIS A 163 -15.13 -20.87 4.22
C HIS A 163 -14.43 -19.57 4.64
N ALA A 164 -13.10 -19.52 4.54
CA ALA A 164 -12.35 -18.31 4.87
C ALA A 164 -12.68 -17.17 3.88
N ALA A 165 -12.72 -17.48 2.59
CA ALA A 165 -13.02 -16.48 1.56
C ALA A 165 -14.43 -15.92 1.71
N LYS A 166 -15.39 -16.78 1.98
CA LYS A 166 -16.79 -16.40 2.23
C LYS A 166 -16.89 -15.53 3.48
N ALA A 167 -16.24 -15.95 4.57
CA ALA A 167 -16.27 -15.19 5.83
C ALA A 167 -15.68 -13.80 5.62
N ARG A 168 -14.59 -13.69 4.88
CA ARG A 168 -13.97 -12.39 4.56
C ARG A 168 -14.92 -11.53 3.73
N SER A 169 -15.54 -12.11 2.71
CA SER A 169 -16.47 -11.39 1.84
C SER A 169 -17.67 -10.86 2.65
N GLU A 170 -18.24 -11.70 3.51
CA GLU A 170 -19.38 -11.30 4.34
C GLU A 170 -18.98 -10.24 5.37
N ALA A 171 -17.79 -10.38 5.98
CA ALA A 171 -17.28 -9.38 6.92
C ALA A 171 -17.09 -8.02 6.24
N ASP A 172 -16.51 -8.01 5.05
CA ASP A 172 -16.30 -6.77 4.30
C ASP A 172 -17.64 -6.13 3.93
N TRP A 173 -18.61 -6.93 3.55
CA TRP A 173 -19.98 -6.44 3.28
C TRP A 173 -20.61 -5.81 4.52
N LEU A 174 -20.59 -6.55 5.65
CA LEU A 174 -21.21 -6.11 6.91
C LEU A 174 -20.60 -4.80 7.38
N VAL A 175 -19.27 -4.74 7.45
CA VAL A 175 -18.58 -3.56 7.96
C VAL A 175 -18.66 -2.41 6.97
N GLY A 176 -18.47 -2.69 5.69
CA GLY A 176 -18.48 -1.65 4.65
C GLY A 176 -19.85 -1.01 4.48
N ILE A 177 -20.89 -1.82 4.35
CA ILE A 177 -22.27 -1.32 4.14
C ILE A 177 -22.75 -0.58 5.40
N ASN A 178 -22.69 -1.23 6.55
CA ASN A 178 -23.23 -0.66 7.78
C ASN A 178 -22.44 0.54 8.25
N GLY A 179 -21.13 0.44 8.18
CA GLY A 179 -20.25 1.54 8.58
C GLY A 179 -20.41 2.76 7.68
N THR A 180 -20.46 2.54 6.38
CA THR A 180 -20.60 3.64 5.42
C THR A 180 -21.95 4.33 5.58
N GLN A 181 -23.03 3.56 5.70
CA GLN A 181 -24.35 4.14 5.88
C GLN A 181 -24.44 4.89 7.22
N ALA A 182 -23.96 4.29 8.31
CA ALA A 182 -24.02 4.92 9.63
C ALA A 182 -23.24 6.23 9.65
N LEU A 183 -22.04 6.22 9.11
CA LEU A 183 -21.18 7.42 9.10
C LEU A 183 -21.75 8.51 8.20
N THR A 184 -22.28 8.15 7.04
CA THR A 184 -22.89 9.09 6.10
C THR A 184 -24.12 9.75 6.73
N ILE A 185 -24.95 8.97 7.41
CA ILE A 185 -26.12 9.49 8.16
C ILE A 185 -25.66 10.47 9.24
N ALA A 186 -24.65 10.09 10.04
CA ALA A 186 -24.15 10.93 11.13
C ALA A 186 -23.56 12.24 10.60
N ALA A 187 -22.85 12.19 9.48
CA ALA A 187 -22.25 13.39 8.88
C ALA A 187 -23.30 14.34 8.33
N GLY A 188 -24.44 13.82 7.90
CA GLY A 188 -25.55 14.64 7.39
C GLY A 188 -25.34 15.20 6.00
N ARG A 189 -24.19 14.92 5.36
CA ARG A 189 -23.87 15.44 4.03
C ARG A 189 -22.79 14.57 3.38
N GLY A 190 -22.81 14.51 2.05
CA GLY A 190 -21.82 13.76 1.28
C GLY A 190 -21.92 12.26 1.52
N THR A 191 -20.89 11.56 1.11
CA THR A 191 -20.75 10.12 1.35
C THR A 191 -19.39 9.87 1.99
N TYR A 192 -19.39 9.15 3.11
CA TYR A 192 -18.18 8.79 3.82
C TYR A 192 -18.08 7.27 3.87
N SER A 193 -17.22 6.71 3.02
CA SER A 193 -17.04 5.27 3.02
C SER A 193 -16.03 4.86 4.10
N VAL A 194 -16.34 3.76 4.76
CA VAL A 194 -15.43 3.11 5.68
C VAL A 194 -15.35 1.63 5.32
N GLY A 195 -14.32 0.97 5.77
CA GLY A 195 -14.14 -0.45 5.54
C GLY A 195 -13.22 -1.04 6.58
N ARG A 196 -13.29 -2.35 6.69
CA ARG A 196 -12.58 -3.11 7.71
C ARG A 196 -11.06 -2.91 7.63
N VAL A 197 -10.51 -2.84 6.42
CA VAL A 197 -9.07 -2.62 6.21
C VAL A 197 -8.79 -1.19 5.76
N GLN A 198 -9.64 -0.64 4.92
CA GLN A 198 -9.50 0.70 4.34
C GLN A 198 -9.34 1.78 5.43
N THR A 199 -10.17 1.76 6.46
CA THR A 199 -10.16 2.81 7.49
C THR A 199 -8.91 2.78 8.36
N PRO A 200 -8.45 1.62 8.86
CA PRO A 200 -7.16 1.60 9.56
C PRO A 200 -5.98 1.99 8.66
N THR A 201 -6.03 1.66 7.36
CA THR A 201 -4.98 2.04 6.42
C THR A 201 -4.91 3.56 6.25
N LEU A 202 -6.06 4.20 6.10
CA LEU A 202 -6.11 5.67 6.06
C LEU A 202 -5.52 6.26 7.35
N GLY A 203 -5.81 5.63 8.48
CA GLY A 203 -5.25 6.04 9.77
C GLY A 203 -3.74 6.06 9.77
N MET A 204 -3.11 5.05 9.16
CA MET A 204 -1.64 5.00 9.06
C MET A 204 -1.10 6.19 8.28
N VAL A 205 -1.75 6.54 7.17
CA VAL A 205 -1.34 7.68 6.33
C VAL A 205 -1.51 8.99 7.08
N CYS A 206 -2.65 9.17 7.76
CA CYS A 206 -2.93 10.41 8.50
C CYS A 206 -2.00 10.57 9.70
N GLU A 207 -1.72 9.49 10.43
CA GLU A 207 -0.81 9.54 11.59
C GLU A 207 0.61 9.91 11.16
N ARG A 208 1.10 9.33 10.07
CA ARG A 208 2.42 9.68 9.53
C ARG A 208 2.45 11.13 9.05
N TYR A 209 1.36 11.59 8.43
CA TYR A 209 1.23 12.99 7.99
C TYR A 209 1.36 13.95 9.17
N TRP A 210 0.63 13.70 10.27
CA TRP A 210 0.68 14.59 11.44
C TRP A 210 2.03 14.50 12.14
N GLU A 211 2.61 13.32 12.24
CA GLU A 211 3.94 13.13 12.82
C GLU A 211 4.97 13.96 12.06
N HIS A 212 4.89 13.95 10.74
CA HIS A 212 5.77 14.71 9.85
C HIS A 212 5.50 16.23 9.97
N LYS A 213 4.24 16.62 9.95
CA LYS A 213 3.81 18.03 9.95
C LYS A 213 4.11 18.73 11.27
N ARG A 214 3.93 18.02 12.39
CA ARG A 214 4.10 18.59 13.73
C ARG A 214 5.53 18.46 14.26
N PHE A 215 6.40 17.83 13.52
CA PHE A 215 7.79 17.63 13.93
C PHE A 215 8.51 18.98 14.00
N GLU A 216 9.20 19.22 15.11
CA GLU A 216 10.03 20.41 15.28
C GLU A 216 11.48 20.06 14.99
N SER A 217 11.98 20.51 13.84
CA SER A 217 13.35 20.30 13.45
C SER A 217 14.27 21.14 14.32
N LYS A 218 15.31 20.52 14.88
CA LYS A 218 16.28 21.20 15.74
C LYS A 218 17.67 21.09 15.13
N PRO A 219 18.42 22.19 15.12
CA PRO A 219 19.78 22.13 14.60
C PRO A 219 20.71 21.39 15.56
N PHE A 220 21.73 20.78 15.01
CA PHE A 220 22.82 20.19 15.79
C PHE A 220 24.12 20.41 15.05
N TRP A 221 25.23 20.33 15.79
CA TRP A 221 26.55 20.53 15.22
C TRP A 221 27.42 19.34 15.57
N GLN A 222 28.28 18.99 14.63
CA GLN A 222 29.30 17.95 14.82
C GLN A 222 30.64 18.50 14.39
N VAL A 223 31.69 17.96 14.99
CA VAL A 223 33.07 18.30 14.67
C VAL A 223 33.69 17.11 13.96
N HIS A 224 34.50 17.38 12.96
CA HIS A 224 35.17 16.37 12.17
C HIS A 224 36.65 16.70 12.03
N PHE A 225 37.51 15.67 11.91
CA PHE A 225 38.88 15.87 11.50
C PHE A 225 39.25 14.79 10.52
N GLY A 226 40.25 15.14 9.67
CA GLY A 226 40.78 14.21 8.70
C GLY A 226 42.06 13.54 9.22
N VAL A 227 42.30 12.34 8.71
CA VAL A 227 43.54 11.61 8.92
C VAL A 227 44.00 11.11 7.55
N VAL A 228 45.25 11.38 7.20
CA VAL A 228 45.82 10.90 5.93
C VAL A 228 46.20 9.43 6.07
N ASP A 229 45.67 8.59 5.20
CA ASP A 229 46.10 7.19 5.12
C ASP A 229 47.43 7.13 4.43
N ALA A 230 48.44 6.67 5.14
CA ALA A 230 49.81 6.63 4.63
C ALA A 230 49.98 5.77 3.37
N ASP A 231 49.15 4.73 3.22
CA ASP A 231 49.29 3.80 2.07
C ASP A 231 48.60 4.33 0.81
N SER A 232 47.40 4.93 0.93
CA SER A 232 46.62 5.38 -0.21
C SER A 232 46.73 6.88 -0.49
N GLY A 233 47.13 7.66 0.52
CA GLY A 233 47.11 9.11 0.44
C GLY A 233 45.73 9.73 0.61
N ASN A 234 44.69 8.91 0.77
CA ASN A 234 43.34 9.40 0.98
C ASN A 234 43.14 9.99 2.38
N ILE A 235 42.25 10.96 2.49
CA ILE A 235 41.90 11.55 3.77
C ILE A 235 40.68 10.82 4.32
N LEU A 236 40.81 10.29 5.52
CA LEU A 236 39.75 9.58 6.22
C LEU A 236 39.14 10.54 7.26
N LYS A 237 37.80 10.58 7.33
CA LYS A 237 37.11 11.56 8.17
C LYS A 237 36.59 10.92 9.45
N PHE A 238 37.09 11.40 10.59
CA PHE A 238 36.50 11.08 11.90
C PHE A 238 35.44 12.10 12.24
N THR A 239 34.34 11.64 12.85
CA THR A 239 33.21 12.46 13.21
C THR A 239 32.94 12.32 14.71
N SER A 240 32.63 13.43 15.40
CA SER A 240 32.29 13.40 16.81
C SER A 240 31.09 12.48 17.09
N UNK A 241 31.32 11.82 18.05
CA UNK A 241 30.31 10.97 18.50
C UNK A 241 29.14 11.69 18.98
N ASN A 242 29.36 12.85 19.66
CA ASN A 242 28.31 13.77 20.14
C ASN A 242 27.80 14.64 19.01
N ARG A 243 26.50 14.95 19.14
CA ARG A 243 25.85 15.99 18.36
C ARG A 243 25.48 17.10 19.33
N TRP A 244 26.14 18.24 19.23
CA TRP A 244 25.89 19.35 20.14
C TRP A 244 24.69 20.15 19.66
N THR A 245 23.84 20.54 20.59
CA THR A 245 22.64 21.33 20.30
C THR A 245 22.90 22.83 20.39
N ASP A 246 24.04 23.22 20.94
CA ASP A 246 24.45 24.61 21.11
C ASP A 246 25.68 24.88 20.21
N LYS A 247 25.54 25.81 19.29
CA LYS A 247 26.59 26.18 18.34
C LYS A 247 27.86 26.66 19.06
N ALA A 248 27.69 27.45 20.13
CA ALA A 248 28.82 27.99 20.89
C ALA A 248 29.67 26.86 21.51
N THR A 249 29.00 25.87 22.09
CA THR A 249 29.65 24.68 22.67
C THR A 249 30.43 23.92 21.58
N ALA A 250 29.78 23.68 20.45
CA ALA A 250 30.40 22.97 19.32
C ALA A 250 31.60 23.72 18.78
N THR A 251 31.51 25.05 18.69
CA THR A 251 32.62 25.91 18.22
C THR A 251 33.80 25.83 19.19
N ASP A 252 33.54 25.84 20.49
CA ASP A 252 34.58 25.68 21.51
C ASP A 252 35.31 24.33 21.36
N ILE A 253 34.53 23.27 21.14
CA ILE A 253 35.07 21.92 20.90
C ILE A 253 35.92 21.92 19.62
N TYR A 254 35.39 22.53 18.56
CA TYR A 254 36.09 22.63 17.29
C TYR A 254 37.47 23.32 17.45
N ASN A 255 37.51 24.45 18.18
CA ASN A 255 38.74 25.20 18.42
C ASN A 255 39.73 24.36 19.26
N LYS A 256 39.25 23.63 20.22
CA LYS A 256 40.04 22.76 21.07
C LYS A 256 40.65 21.63 20.27
N VAL A 257 39.89 20.98 19.43
CA VAL A 257 40.36 19.90 18.55
C VAL A 257 41.38 20.41 17.58
N LYS A 258 41.16 21.54 17.00
CA LYS A 258 42.08 22.19 16.06
C LYS A 258 43.44 22.53 16.70
N UNK A 259 43.25 22.80 17.72
CA UNK A 259 44.37 23.20 18.48
C UNK A 259 45.23 22.09 18.96
N THR A 260 44.61 21.09 19.28
CA THR A 260 45.32 19.91 19.77
C THR A 260 46.07 19.22 18.59
N GLY A 261 45.44 19.14 17.48
CA GLY A 261 46.06 18.63 16.25
C GLY A 261 46.34 17.14 16.19
N SER A 262 45.93 16.38 17.19
CA SER A 262 46.22 14.93 17.21
C SER A 262 45.19 14.10 18.00
N UNK A 263 44.97 12.82 17.70
CA UNK A 263 44.06 11.99 18.29
C UNK A 263 44.79 10.91 18.91
N ILE A 264 44.16 10.25 19.78
CA ILE A 264 44.63 8.96 20.29
C ILE A 264 43.58 7.90 20.00
N ILE A 265 43.98 6.82 19.40
CA ILE A 265 43.10 5.69 19.11
C ILE A 265 42.80 5.02 20.47
N THR A 266 41.50 4.96 20.83
CA THR A 266 41.07 4.37 22.14
C THR A 266 40.48 2.99 21.97
N LYS A 267 39.90 2.67 20.80
CA LYS A 267 39.24 1.37 20.58
C LYS A 267 39.27 1.05 19.09
N VAL A 268 39.57 -0.21 18.81
CA VAL A 268 39.48 -0.73 17.44
C VAL A 268 38.73 -2.07 17.48
N UNK A 269 37.70 -2.08 16.74
CA UNK A 269 36.88 -3.21 16.70
C UNK A 269 36.75 -3.64 15.33
N THR A 270 36.88 -4.93 15.19
CA THR A 270 36.69 -5.54 13.87
C THR A 270 35.65 -6.63 14.01
N LYS A 271 34.68 -6.60 13.14
CA LYS A 271 33.54 -7.52 13.21
C LYS A 271 33.27 -8.12 11.83
N ARG A 272 33.12 -9.43 11.80
CA ARG A 272 32.70 -10.14 10.61
C ARG A 272 31.17 -10.09 10.55
N LYS A 273 30.62 -9.51 9.48
CA LYS A 273 29.17 -9.42 9.29
C LYS A 273 28.75 -10.26 8.10
N VAL A 274 27.82 -11.20 8.34
CA VAL A 274 27.25 -12.03 7.28
C VAL A 274 25.90 -11.47 6.89
N GLU A 275 25.75 -11.02 5.65
CA GLU A 275 24.47 -10.59 5.10
C GLU A 275 23.92 -11.74 4.27
N LYS A 276 22.89 -12.38 4.78
CA LYS A 276 22.28 -13.53 4.12
C LYS A 276 21.67 -13.14 2.78
N ALA A 277 21.71 -14.07 1.83
CA ALA A 277 21.01 -13.90 0.56
C ALA A 277 19.53 -13.58 0.85
N PRO A 278 18.95 -12.63 0.12
CA PRO A 278 17.54 -12.28 0.38
C PRO A 278 16.61 -13.41 0.02
N LEU A 279 15.44 -13.43 0.66
CA LEU A 279 14.39 -14.37 0.31
C LEU A 279 13.78 -14.00 -1.04
N LEU A 280 13.17 -14.97 -1.69
CA LEU A 280 12.43 -14.75 -2.93
C LEU A 280 11.30 -13.73 -2.72
N TYR A 281 10.72 -13.25 -3.79
CA TYR A 281 9.58 -12.32 -3.72
C TYR A 281 8.29 -13.04 -3.38
N ASP A 282 7.55 -12.48 -2.43
CA ASP A 282 6.09 -12.57 -2.44
C ASP A 282 5.58 -11.34 -3.20
N LEU A 283 4.27 -11.21 -3.37
CA LEU A 283 3.71 -10.07 -4.10
C LEU A 283 4.03 -8.74 -3.42
N THR A 284 3.86 -8.68 -2.10
CA THR A 284 4.05 -7.43 -1.37
C THR A 284 5.48 -6.92 -1.47
N THR A 285 6.47 -7.81 -1.35
CA THR A 285 7.87 -7.41 -1.49
C THR A 285 8.17 -6.91 -2.91
N LEU A 286 7.63 -7.59 -3.91
CA LEU A 286 7.76 -7.12 -5.30
C LEU A 286 7.15 -5.72 -5.46
N GLN A 287 5.94 -5.50 -4.93
CA GLN A 287 5.27 -4.20 -5.01
C GLN A 287 6.08 -3.10 -4.31
N LYS A 288 6.62 -3.41 -3.13
CA LYS A 288 7.43 -2.45 -2.36
C LYS A 288 8.67 -2.04 -3.16
N GLU A 289 9.38 -3.00 -3.70
CA GLU A 289 10.62 -2.71 -4.43
C GLU A 289 10.36 -2.05 -5.78
N ALA A 290 9.31 -2.46 -6.48
CA ALA A 290 8.93 -1.81 -7.75
C ALA A 290 8.55 -0.35 -7.51
N ASN A 291 7.88 -0.06 -6.41
CA ASN A 291 7.55 1.33 -6.06
C ASN A 291 8.80 2.14 -5.71
N SER A 292 9.66 1.61 -4.85
CA SER A 292 10.86 2.37 -4.42
C SER A 292 11.89 2.51 -5.53
N GLN A 293 12.06 1.52 -6.40
CA GLN A 293 13.10 1.52 -7.44
C GLN A 293 12.64 2.14 -8.76
N HIS A 294 11.36 1.95 -9.11
CA HIS A 294 10.84 2.34 -10.44
C HIS A 294 9.65 3.29 -10.38
N GLY A 295 9.16 3.61 -9.18
CA GLY A 295 8.00 4.47 -9.02
C GLY A 295 6.68 3.85 -9.43
N PHE A 296 6.62 2.53 -9.61
CA PHE A 296 5.39 1.83 -9.98
C PHE A 296 4.42 1.82 -8.81
N THR A 297 3.15 2.07 -9.09
CA THR A 297 2.12 1.91 -8.05
C THR A 297 1.96 0.43 -7.72
N ALA A 298 1.42 0.14 -6.55
CA ALA A 298 1.14 -1.25 -6.16
C ALA A 298 0.17 -1.90 -7.16
N GLU A 299 -0.84 -1.16 -7.60
CA GLU A 299 -1.81 -1.66 -8.57
C GLU A 299 -1.17 -1.93 -9.93
N HIS A 300 -0.29 -1.03 -10.40
CA HIS A 300 0.40 -1.21 -11.68
C HIS A 300 1.28 -2.46 -11.64
N THR A 301 2.03 -2.64 -10.55
CA THR A 301 2.90 -3.82 -10.37
C THR A 301 2.07 -5.11 -10.39
N LEU A 302 0.96 -5.14 -9.68
CA LEU A 302 0.07 -6.32 -9.66
C LEU A 302 -0.49 -6.59 -11.05
N SER A 303 -0.95 -5.56 -11.74
CA SER A 303 -1.51 -5.69 -13.08
C SER A 303 -0.49 -6.29 -14.05
N ILE A 304 0.75 -5.80 -14.01
CA ILE A 304 1.83 -6.31 -14.85
C ILE A 304 2.14 -7.77 -14.48
N ALA A 305 2.26 -8.08 -13.21
CA ALA A 305 2.55 -9.44 -12.77
C ALA A 305 1.45 -10.40 -13.22
N GLN A 306 0.19 -9.99 -13.14
CA GLN A 306 -0.94 -10.81 -13.61
C GLN A 306 -0.84 -11.07 -15.11
N LYS A 307 -0.47 -10.06 -15.90
CA LYS A 307 -0.26 -10.22 -17.34
C LYS A 307 0.87 -11.21 -17.64
N LEU A 308 1.98 -11.10 -16.91
CA LEU A 308 3.11 -12.02 -17.09
C LEU A 308 2.73 -13.46 -16.74
N TYR A 309 1.92 -13.63 -15.70
CA TYR A 309 1.40 -14.95 -15.33
C TYR A 309 0.51 -15.52 -16.45
N GLU A 310 -0.41 -14.73 -16.94
CA GLU A 310 -1.33 -15.15 -18.00
C GLU A 310 -0.61 -15.39 -19.33
N ALA A 311 0.52 -14.72 -19.56
CA ALA A 311 1.40 -14.96 -20.70
C ALA A 311 2.34 -16.16 -20.48
N LYS A 312 2.29 -16.80 -19.31
CA LYS A 312 3.03 -18.02 -18.97
C LYS A 312 4.51 -17.78 -18.64
N PHE A 313 4.90 -16.53 -18.35
CA PHE A 313 6.31 -16.18 -18.11
C PHE A 313 6.70 -16.23 -16.65
N ILE A 314 5.74 -16.06 -15.72
CA ILE A 314 5.99 -16.15 -14.30
C ILE A 314 4.93 -17.02 -13.61
N THR A 315 5.19 -17.40 -12.36
CA THR A 315 4.24 -18.14 -11.54
C THR A 315 3.19 -17.17 -10.97
N TYR A 316 2.17 -17.73 -10.35
CA TYR A 316 1.01 -16.97 -9.85
C TYR A 316 1.45 -15.87 -8.91
N PRO A 317 1.09 -14.60 -9.20
CA PRO A 317 1.68 -13.46 -8.46
C PRO A 317 1.06 -13.18 -7.10
N ARG A 318 -0.20 -13.59 -6.86
CA ARG A 318 -0.89 -13.25 -5.61
C ARG A 318 -0.49 -14.21 -4.48
N THR A 319 0.79 -14.30 -4.24
CA THR A 319 1.36 -15.21 -3.24
C THR A 319 1.85 -14.43 -2.03
N SER A 320 1.60 -14.99 -0.84
CA SER A 320 2.12 -14.45 0.43
C SER A 320 3.41 -15.15 0.86
N SER A 321 3.86 -16.16 0.14
CA SER A 321 5.06 -16.91 0.53
C SER A 321 6.30 -16.38 -0.17
N ARG A 322 7.40 -16.37 0.57
CA ARG A 322 8.74 -16.06 0.06
C ARG A 322 9.60 -17.32 -0.09
N TYR A 323 8.96 -18.49 -0.05
CA TYR A 323 9.64 -19.79 0.04
C TYR A 323 9.17 -20.73 -1.07
N ILE A 324 10.01 -21.73 -1.35
CA ILE A 324 9.69 -22.80 -2.28
C ILE A 324 9.92 -24.15 -1.59
N SER A 325 9.30 -25.20 -2.12
CA SER A 325 9.50 -26.57 -1.65
C SER A 325 10.78 -27.17 -2.24
N ASP A 326 11.18 -28.30 -1.70
CA ASP A 326 12.33 -29.04 -2.24
C ASP A 326 12.10 -29.50 -3.68
N ASP A 327 10.87 -29.87 -4.02
CA ASP A 327 10.50 -30.28 -5.39
C ASP A 327 10.72 -29.15 -6.39
N VAL A 328 10.29 -27.93 -6.03
CA VAL A 328 10.47 -26.76 -6.89
C VAL A 328 11.96 -26.40 -6.98
N PHE A 329 12.67 -26.47 -5.85
CA PHE A 329 14.10 -26.20 -5.81
C PHE A 329 14.86 -27.10 -6.79
N ALA A 330 14.48 -28.38 -6.89
CA ALA A 330 15.14 -29.33 -7.78
C ALA A 330 15.02 -28.95 -9.26
N THR A 331 14.02 -28.14 -9.63
CA THR A 331 13.82 -27.72 -11.02
C THR A 331 14.68 -26.51 -11.42
N LEU A 332 15.26 -25.81 -10.45
CA LEU A 332 15.93 -24.52 -10.72
C LEU A 332 17.24 -24.66 -11.52
N PRO A 333 18.08 -25.66 -11.28
CA PRO A 333 19.32 -25.76 -12.07
C PRO A 333 19.06 -25.83 -13.58
N LYS A 334 18.07 -26.62 -13.99
CA LYS A 334 17.70 -26.73 -15.41
C LYS A 334 17.12 -25.40 -15.95
N LEU A 335 16.31 -24.74 -15.13
CA LEU A 335 15.70 -23.45 -15.48
C LEU A 335 16.79 -22.40 -15.76
N PHE A 336 17.75 -22.28 -14.87
CA PHE A 336 18.87 -21.33 -15.02
C PHE A 336 19.79 -21.71 -16.18
N LYS A 337 20.03 -23.00 -16.36
CA LYS A 337 20.87 -23.48 -17.46
C LYS A 337 20.30 -23.07 -18.82
N ASN A 338 18.98 -23.10 -18.97
CA ASN A 338 18.32 -22.69 -20.20
C ASN A 338 18.55 -21.22 -20.53
N LEU A 339 18.91 -20.39 -19.55
CA LEU A 339 19.17 -18.96 -19.73
C LEU A 339 20.64 -18.64 -19.98
N GLU A 340 21.56 -19.62 -19.83
CA GLU A 340 23.01 -19.34 -19.92
C GLU A 340 23.44 -18.72 -21.25
N ASN A 341 22.79 -19.09 -22.34
CA ASN A 341 23.10 -18.59 -23.67
C ASN A 341 22.20 -17.44 -24.12
N HIS A 342 21.34 -16.96 -23.24
CA HIS A 342 20.46 -15.84 -23.56
C HIS A 342 21.29 -14.55 -23.63
N SER A 343 21.02 -13.71 -24.66
CA SER A 343 21.80 -12.50 -24.88
C SER A 343 21.75 -11.49 -23.73
N GLU A 344 20.59 -11.43 -23.03
CA GLU A 344 20.40 -10.49 -21.93
C GLU A 344 20.63 -11.12 -20.57
N TYR A 345 20.21 -12.37 -20.37
CA TYR A 345 20.17 -12.98 -19.04
C TYR A 345 21.32 -13.93 -18.75
N GLY A 346 22.03 -14.36 -19.80
CA GLY A 346 23.11 -15.31 -19.64
C GLY A 346 24.19 -14.84 -18.67
N GLU A 347 24.62 -13.59 -18.80
CA GLU A 347 25.67 -13.02 -17.92
C GLU A 347 25.21 -12.92 -16.47
N LYS A 348 23.94 -12.63 -16.26
CA LYS A 348 23.35 -12.55 -14.90
C LYS A 348 23.30 -13.92 -14.24
N VAL A 349 22.88 -14.93 -15.00
CA VAL A 349 22.76 -16.32 -14.51
C VAL A 349 24.12 -16.89 -14.16
N LYS A 350 25.17 -16.50 -14.89
CA LYS A 350 26.55 -16.96 -14.65
C LYS A 350 27.11 -16.48 -13.31
N LEU A 351 26.46 -15.51 -12.66
CA LEU A 351 26.85 -15.06 -11.33
C LEU A 351 26.49 -16.07 -10.24
N LEU A 352 25.58 -17.00 -10.53
CA LEU A 352 25.20 -18.05 -9.60
C LEU A 352 26.37 -19.01 -9.33
N PRO A 353 26.44 -19.57 -8.11
CA PRO A 353 27.40 -20.65 -7.86
C PRO A 353 26.96 -21.92 -8.57
N GLY A 354 27.77 -22.97 -8.49
CA GLY A 354 27.32 -24.30 -8.94
C GLY A 354 26.07 -24.71 -8.20
N SER A 355 25.23 -25.51 -8.86
CA SER A 355 23.89 -25.86 -8.32
C SER A 355 23.94 -26.51 -6.95
N GLU A 356 25.00 -27.27 -6.66
CA GLU A 356 25.19 -27.91 -5.35
C GLU A 356 25.44 -26.91 -4.24
N ASP A 357 25.82 -25.67 -4.58
CA ASP A 357 26.12 -24.59 -3.64
C ASP A 357 25.04 -23.51 -3.59
N TYR A 358 23.90 -23.74 -4.24
CA TYR A 358 22.76 -22.80 -4.16
C TYR A 358 22.35 -22.63 -2.71
N SER A 359 22.14 -21.38 -2.30
CA SER A 359 21.57 -21.07 -0.98
C SER A 359 20.21 -21.74 -0.81
N LYS A 360 19.94 -22.25 0.38
CA LYS A 360 18.67 -22.88 0.72
C LYS A 360 17.84 -21.99 1.68
N ASN A 361 18.21 -20.74 1.84
CA ASN A 361 17.48 -19.82 2.75
C ASN A 361 15.99 -19.71 2.37
N SER A 362 15.69 -19.77 1.08
CA SER A 362 14.31 -19.66 0.56
C SER A 362 13.64 -21.03 0.38
N VAL A 363 14.26 -22.11 0.82
CA VAL A 363 13.69 -23.46 0.65
C VAL A 363 13.13 -23.93 1.99
N ASN A 364 11.81 -23.94 2.10
CA ASN A 364 11.13 -24.39 3.32
C ASN A 364 9.66 -24.67 2.98
N ALA A 365 9.34 -25.93 2.75
CA ALA A 365 7.99 -26.34 2.36
C ALA A 365 6.94 -25.94 3.40
N ALA A 366 7.31 -25.93 4.69
CA ALA A 366 6.39 -25.57 5.76
C ALA A 366 5.94 -24.11 5.70
N LYS A 367 6.70 -23.26 5.01
CA LYS A 367 6.39 -21.82 4.86
C LYS A 367 5.82 -21.47 3.48
N VAL A 368 5.59 -22.47 2.62
CA VAL A 368 4.84 -22.27 1.38
C VAL A 368 3.36 -22.24 1.78
N THR A 369 2.67 -21.19 1.36
CA THR A 369 1.24 -21.00 1.65
C THR A 369 0.41 -21.64 0.52
N ASP A 370 -0.59 -20.96 -0.01
CA ASP A 370 -1.38 -21.45 -1.14
C ASP A 370 -0.50 -21.67 -2.37
N HIS A 371 0.49 -20.80 -2.53
CA HIS A 371 1.46 -20.86 -3.62
C HIS A 371 2.86 -20.63 -3.06
N HIS A 372 3.85 -21.09 -3.80
CA HIS A 372 5.24 -20.77 -3.50
C HIS A 372 5.56 -19.32 -3.93
N ALA A 373 6.75 -18.88 -3.61
CA ALA A 373 7.25 -17.56 -3.99
C ALA A 373 7.23 -17.37 -5.50
N LEU A 374 7.31 -16.12 -5.93
CA LEU A 374 7.33 -15.77 -7.35
C LEU A 374 8.60 -16.28 -8.04
N LEU A 375 8.42 -16.96 -9.16
CA LEU A 375 9.50 -17.47 -9.99
C LEU A 375 9.20 -17.19 -11.46
N ILE A 376 10.25 -17.14 -12.27
CA ILE A 376 10.06 -17.21 -13.72
C ILE A 376 9.75 -18.67 -14.09
N THR A 377 9.22 -18.88 -15.29
CA THR A 377 8.92 -20.21 -15.82
C THR A 377 9.96 -20.58 -16.89
N GLU A 378 9.84 -21.80 -17.38
CA GLU A 378 10.69 -22.30 -18.46
C GLU A 378 10.42 -21.60 -19.80
N ASN A 379 9.31 -20.87 -19.94
CA ASN A 379 8.98 -20.21 -21.19
C ASN A 379 9.84 -18.96 -21.37
N ALA A 380 10.42 -18.81 -22.56
CA ALA A 380 11.25 -17.66 -22.91
C ALA A 380 10.40 -16.39 -22.93
N ALA A 381 10.84 -15.37 -22.21
CA ALA A 381 10.14 -14.09 -22.13
C ALA A 381 10.54 -13.22 -23.31
N ILE A 382 9.76 -13.29 -24.39
CA ILE A 382 10.03 -12.61 -25.66
C ILE A 382 8.93 -11.58 -25.91
N GLY A 383 9.31 -10.41 -26.44
CA GLY A 383 8.35 -9.39 -26.88
C GLY A 383 7.69 -8.63 -25.76
N LEU A 384 8.34 -8.52 -24.61
CA LEU A 384 7.80 -7.80 -23.47
C LEU A 384 7.87 -6.29 -23.69
N PHE A 385 6.81 -5.58 -23.30
CA PHE A 385 6.82 -4.12 -23.24
C PHE A 385 7.71 -3.68 -22.06
N LYS A 386 8.10 -2.39 -22.06
CA LYS A 386 9.08 -1.85 -21.12
C LYS A 386 8.78 -2.21 -19.66
N ASP A 387 7.56 -1.94 -19.20
CA ASP A 387 7.21 -2.16 -17.78
C ASP A 387 7.13 -3.64 -17.45
N GLU A 388 6.65 -4.46 -18.41
CA GLU A 388 6.62 -5.92 -18.26
C GLU A 388 8.03 -6.48 -18.10
N LYS A 389 8.97 -5.96 -18.92
CA LYS A 389 10.37 -6.38 -18.85
C LYS A 389 10.98 -6.01 -17.51
N ILE A 390 10.68 -4.83 -16.99
CA ILE A 390 11.17 -4.38 -15.68
C ILE A 390 10.75 -5.37 -14.59
N VAL A 391 9.47 -5.71 -14.54
CA VAL A 391 8.96 -6.62 -13.50
C VAL A 391 9.52 -8.03 -13.67
N TYR A 392 9.58 -8.52 -14.90
CA TYR A 392 10.18 -9.84 -15.18
C TYR A 392 11.64 -9.86 -14.72
N ASP A 393 12.42 -8.83 -15.09
CA ASP A 393 13.83 -8.72 -14.70
C ASP A 393 14.00 -8.66 -13.18
N MET A 394 13.10 -7.96 -12.47
CA MET A 394 13.13 -7.90 -11.01
C MET A 394 12.99 -9.31 -10.41
N ILE A 395 12.04 -10.10 -10.93
CA ILE A 395 11.78 -11.43 -10.42
C ILE A 395 12.99 -12.34 -10.70
N LEU A 396 13.52 -12.31 -11.91
CA LEU A 396 14.70 -13.11 -12.27
C LEU A 396 15.90 -12.72 -11.43
N CYS A 397 16.17 -11.43 -11.27
CA CYS A 397 17.29 -10.94 -10.49
C CYS A 397 17.17 -11.37 -9.02
N ARG A 398 15.94 -11.30 -8.47
CA ARG A 398 15.73 -11.75 -7.09
C ARG A 398 15.98 -13.26 -6.96
N MET A 399 15.60 -14.04 -7.95
CA MET A 399 15.90 -15.48 -7.94
C MET A 399 17.41 -15.72 -7.92
N ILE A 400 18.16 -14.99 -8.75
CA ILE A 400 19.62 -15.13 -8.79
C ILE A 400 20.22 -14.75 -7.43
N GLU A 401 19.78 -13.64 -6.85
CA GLU A 401 20.23 -13.21 -5.52
C GLU A 401 19.91 -14.26 -4.45
N ALA A 402 18.68 -14.76 -4.47
CA ALA A 402 18.19 -15.66 -3.42
C ALA A 402 18.98 -16.98 -3.35
N PHE A 403 19.50 -17.44 -4.48
CA PHE A 403 20.24 -18.70 -4.54
C PHE A 403 21.75 -18.52 -4.61
N SER A 404 22.22 -17.27 -4.53
CA SER A 404 23.63 -16.94 -4.43
C SER A 404 24.14 -17.12 -2.99
N ALA A 405 25.47 -17.10 -2.83
CA ALA A 405 26.10 -17.18 -1.51
C ALA A 405 25.81 -15.91 -0.70
N ASP A 406 25.99 -16.02 0.61
CA ASP A 406 25.90 -14.87 1.50
C ASP A 406 26.97 -13.84 1.17
N CYS A 407 26.71 -12.56 1.46
CA CYS A 407 27.71 -11.49 1.38
C CYS A 407 28.40 -11.40 2.75
N ILE A 408 29.74 -11.44 2.75
CA ILE A 408 30.52 -11.38 3.98
C ILE A 408 31.33 -10.09 3.95
N LYS A 409 31.24 -9.32 5.01
CA LYS A 409 31.91 -8.03 5.16
C LYS A 409 32.72 -7.97 6.44
N UNK A 410 33.64 -7.17 6.57
CA UNK A 410 34.37 -6.86 7.70
C UNK A 410 34.04 -5.42 8.04
N UNK A 411 33.67 -5.13 8.96
CA UNK A 411 33.33 -3.89 9.44
C UNK A 411 34.32 -3.56 10.47
N THR A 412 35.00 -2.56 10.26
CA THR A 412 35.96 -2.02 11.24
C THR A 412 35.43 -0.70 11.78
N SER A 413 35.42 -0.56 13.10
CA SER A 413 35.04 0.70 13.74
C SER A 413 36.14 1.11 14.71
N VAL A 414 36.46 2.39 14.69
CA VAL A 414 37.57 2.97 15.47
C VAL A 414 37.07 4.16 16.25
N UNK A 415 37.32 4.27 17.44
CA UNK A 415 37.00 5.32 18.25
C UNK A 415 38.24 5.93 18.62
N ALA A 416 38.29 7.20 18.69
CA ALA A 416 39.47 8.03 19.06
C ALA A 416 39.05 9.12 20.05
N GLN A 417 40.04 9.63 20.78
CA GLN A 417 39.81 10.78 21.66
C GLN A 417 40.78 11.90 21.33
N VAL A 418 40.28 13.13 21.40
CA VAL A 418 41.11 14.32 21.34
C VAL A 418 41.13 14.92 22.73
N ASP A 419 42.35 15.15 23.25
CA ASP A 419 42.58 15.77 24.59
C ASP A 419 41.91 15.02 25.73
N HIS A 420 41.76 13.69 25.60
CA HIS A 420 41.14 12.79 26.60
C HIS A 420 39.67 13.14 26.95
N GLU A 421 39.03 13.99 26.17
CA GLU A 421 37.65 14.45 26.43
C GLU A 421 36.68 14.23 25.31
N VAL A 422 37.06 14.53 24.07
CA VAL A 422 36.13 14.53 22.94
C VAL A 422 36.29 13.24 22.16
N GLU A 423 35.19 12.49 22.05
CA GLU A 423 35.17 11.21 21.37
C GLU A 423 34.80 11.35 19.89
N PHE A 424 35.52 10.68 19.05
CA PHE A 424 35.30 10.63 17.60
C PHE A 424 35.25 9.20 17.13
N GLY A 425 34.58 8.98 16.04
CA GLY A 425 34.49 7.66 15.43
C GLY A 425 34.67 7.69 13.94
N ILE A 426 35.19 6.59 13.41
CA ILE A 426 35.16 6.30 12.00
C ILE A 426 34.89 4.82 11.84
N SER A 427 34.21 4.46 10.78
CA SER A 427 34.00 3.07 10.44
C SER A 427 34.18 2.86 8.96
N GLY A 428 34.48 1.63 8.61
CA GLY A 428 34.64 1.23 7.23
C GLY A 428 34.17 -0.21 7.06
N SER A 429 33.73 -0.52 5.89
CA SER A 429 33.28 -1.86 5.54
C SER A 429 33.96 -2.26 4.24
N ILE A 430 34.54 -3.45 4.23
CA ILE A 430 35.06 -4.03 2.99
C ILE A 430 34.35 -5.37 2.76
N ILE A 431 34.10 -5.66 1.51
CA ILE A 431 33.47 -6.92 1.11
C ILE A 431 34.56 -7.97 1.01
N ARG A 432 34.42 -9.05 1.80
CA ARG A 432 35.34 -10.21 1.72
C ARG A 432 34.81 -11.25 0.75
N GLN A 433 33.51 -11.44 0.70
CA GLN A 433 32.81 -12.33 -0.23
C GLN A 433 31.59 -11.60 -0.75
N THR A 434 31.55 -11.38 -2.05
CA THR A 434 30.47 -10.60 -2.67
C THR A 434 29.12 -11.31 -2.57
N GLY A 435 29.09 -12.60 -2.90
CA GLY A 435 27.87 -13.40 -2.84
C GLY A 435 26.76 -12.76 -3.67
N TRP A 436 25.59 -12.67 -3.07
CA TRP A 436 24.40 -12.19 -3.76
C TRP A 436 24.46 -10.72 -4.20
N ARG A 437 25.36 -9.95 -3.63
CA ARG A 437 25.50 -8.53 -4.01
C ARG A 437 26.21 -8.34 -5.35
N ALA A 438 26.77 -9.41 -5.94
CA ALA A 438 27.48 -9.32 -7.22
C ALA A 438 26.63 -8.70 -8.31
N LEU A 439 25.34 -9.05 -8.36
CA LEU A 439 24.41 -8.54 -9.37
C LEU A 439 24.15 -7.03 -9.19
N SER A 440 23.89 -6.59 -7.95
CA SER A 440 23.62 -5.17 -7.67
C SER A 440 24.85 -4.30 -7.82
N LEU A 441 26.05 -4.81 -7.49
CA LEU A 441 27.29 -4.08 -7.68
C LEU A 441 27.55 -3.81 -9.17
N LYS A 442 27.24 -4.79 -10.03
CA LYS A 442 27.37 -4.65 -11.47
C LYS A 442 26.42 -3.57 -12.01
N GLU A 443 25.22 -3.43 -11.44
CA GLU A 443 24.22 -2.44 -11.83
C GLU A 443 24.48 -1.05 -11.25
N LYS A 444 25.06 -0.95 -10.05
CA LYS A 444 25.38 0.33 -9.39
C LYS A 444 26.39 1.16 -10.14
N ASN A 445 27.27 0.54 -10.90
CA ASN A 445 28.23 1.26 -11.76
C ASN A 445 27.53 2.07 -12.87
N UNK A 446 26.40 1.80 -13.00
CA UNK A 446 25.61 2.45 -13.98
C UNK A 446 24.70 3.49 -13.44
N ARG A 447 24.32 3.36 -12.26
CA ARG A 447 23.39 4.30 -11.67
C ARG A 447 24.03 5.01 -10.48
N GLN A 448 24.27 6.29 -10.60
CA GLN A 448 24.55 7.13 -9.43
C GLN A 448 23.20 7.34 -8.73
N ASP A 449 23.11 6.78 -7.55
CA ASP A 449 21.91 6.87 -6.74
C ASP A 449 21.81 8.29 -6.14
N LYS A 450 21.06 9.16 -6.80
CA LYS A 450 20.89 10.56 -6.36
C LYS A 450 19.97 10.68 -5.14
N ASP A 451 19.24 9.62 -4.80
CA ASP A 451 18.27 9.61 -3.70
C ASP A 451 18.75 8.79 -2.51
N ALA A 452 20.02 8.52 -2.42
CA ALA A 452 20.58 7.94 -1.21
C ALA A 452 20.56 9.02 -0.13
N ASP A 453 19.42 9.21 0.48
CA ASP A 453 19.37 9.72 1.83
C ASP A 453 20.18 8.72 2.62
N ALA A 454 21.44 9.02 2.77
CA ALA A 454 22.35 8.21 3.55
C ALA A 454 21.73 8.09 4.94
N THR A 455 21.09 6.95 5.16
CA THR A 455 20.77 6.62 6.53
C THR A 455 22.08 6.60 7.27
N UNK A 456 22.19 7.24 7.88
CA UNK A 456 23.26 7.40 8.72
C UNK A 456 23.85 6.21 9.29
N ASN A 457 23.17 5.26 9.13
CA ASN A 457 23.57 4.00 9.68
C ASN A 457 24.33 3.11 8.68
N GLU A 458 24.42 3.53 7.42
CA GLU A 458 25.20 2.76 6.45
C GLU A 458 26.69 3.03 6.64
N VAL A 459 27.41 1.95 6.95
CA VAL A 459 28.87 2.01 7.09
C VAL A 459 29.47 2.24 5.70
N LYS A 460 30.24 3.29 5.58
CA LYS A 460 30.88 3.68 4.33
C LYS A 460 31.84 2.61 3.83
N ASP A 461 31.84 2.36 2.52
CA ASP A 461 32.79 1.44 1.87
C ASP A 461 34.13 2.10 1.81
N GLN A 462 34.98 1.84 2.79
CA GLN A 462 36.33 2.36 2.84
C GLN A 462 37.21 1.43 3.66
N VAL A 463 38.49 1.39 3.31
CA VAL A 463 39.47 0.60 4.03
C VAL A 463 39.96 1.43 5.22
N ILE A 464 39.84 0.87 6.41
CA ILE A 464 40.36 1.49 7.61
C ILE A 464 41.78 0.96 7.83
N PRO A 465 42.78 1.84 7.96
CA PRO A 465 44.14 1.40 8.23
C PRO A 465 44.26 0.55 9.50
N ASN A 466 45.26 -0.23 9.63
CA ASN A 466 45.48 -1.13 10.75
C ASN A 466 45.99 -0.35 11.99
N TRP A 467 45.19 0.60 12.46
CA TRP A 467 45.51 1.37 13.64
C TRP A 467 45.42 0.52 14.89
N GLN A 468 46.24 0.86 15.90
CA GLN A 468 46.28 0.15 17.18
C GLN A 468 45.79 1.05 18.32
N GLU A 469 45.24 0.45 19.34
CA GLU A 469 44.86 1.18 20.56
C GLU A 469 46.08 1.86 21.15
N GLY A 470 45.93 3.12 21.55
CA GLY A 470 47.00 3.93 22.11
C GLY A 470 47.86 4.66 21.06
N GLN A 471 47.64 4.40 19.79
CA GLN A 471 48.36 5.04 18.71
C GLN A 471 47.98 6.52 18.60
N HIS A 472 49.03 7.37 18.47
CA HIS A 472 48.83 8.82 18.26
C HIS A 472 48.82 9.10 16.77
N ILE A 473 47.84 9.88 16.32
CA ILE A 473 47.65 10.20 14.92
C ILE A 473 47.43 11.69 14.78
N THR A 474 48.08 12.29 13.77
CA THR A 474 48.00 13.73 13.51
C THR A 474 46.72 14.06 12.69
N UNK A 475 45.92 14.91 13.08
CA UNK A 475 44.76 15.36 12.43
C UNK A 475 45.17 16.14 11.30
N SER A 476 44.57 15.98 10.24
CA SER A 476 44.73 16.72 9.00
C SER A 476 43.48 17.51 8.68
N GLY A 477 43.45 18.72 9.15
CA GLY A 477 42.28 19.56 9.02
C GLY A 477 41.18 19.23 10.03
N CYS A 478 40.41 20.24 10.35
CA CYS A 478 39.31 20.12 11.28
C CYS A 478 38.14 20.94 10.74
N THR A 479 36.95 20.41 10.78
CA THR A 479 35.74 21.12 10.31
C THR A 479 34.59 20.97 11.30
N ILE A 480 33.67 21.88 11.19
CA ILE A 480 32.39 21.82 11.96
C ILE A 480 31.27 21.86 10.94
N THR A 481 30.28 20.99 11.16
CA THR A 481 29.11 20.95 10.27
C THR A 481 27.85 21.18 11.08
N GLU A 482 26.85 21.79 10.42
CA GLU A 482 25.52 21.98 10.98
C GLU A 482 24.56 21.04 10.26
N GLY A 483 23.78 20.30 11.03
CA GLY A 483 22.69 19.47 10.52
C GLY A 483 21.42 19.81 11.23
N LYS A 484 20.33 19.21 10.78
CA LYS A 484 19.00 19.37 11.42
C LYS A 484 18.37 18.00 11.58
N THR A 485 17.68 17.82 12.70
CA THR A 485 16.89 16.60 12.88
C THR A 485 15.75 16.62 11.85
N LYS A 486 15.42 15.45 11.35
CA LYS A 486 14.40 15.30 10.29
C LYS A 486 13.26 14.40 10.78
N PRO A 487 12.02 14.70 10.37
CA PRO A 487 10.90 13.82 10.70
C PRO A 487 10.96 12.56 9.83
N LYS A 488 10.21 11.53 10.25
CA LYS A 488 9.97 10.38 9.37
C LYS A 488 9.34 10.89 8.08
N PRO A 489 9.76 10.39 6.92
CA PRO A 489 9.15 10.83 5.65
C PRO A 489 7.67 10.44 5.59
N LEU A 490 6.91 11.17 4.78
CA LEU A 490 5.54 10.79 4.46
C LEU A 490 5.55 9.40 3.82
N HIS A 491 4.46 8.67 3.98
CA HIS A 491 4.36 7.35 3.38
C HIS A 491 4.43 7.40 1.86
N THR A 492 5.18 6.46 1.29
CA THR A 492 5.06 6.06 -0.11
C THR A 492 4.20 4.80 -0.14
N GLU A 493 3.88 4.30 -1.33
CA GLU A 493 3.17 3.01 -1.39
C GLU A 493 4.04 1.90 -0.80
N SER A 494 5.35 1.94 -1.04
CA SER A 494 6.29 0.97 -0.46
C SER A 494 6.22 0.95 1.07
N THR A 495 6.33 2.12 1.71
CA THR A 495 6.31 2.18 3.18
C THR A 495 4.92 1.88 3.75
N LEU A 496 3.85 2.26 3.05
CA LEU A 496 2.50 1.93 3.49
C LEU A 496 2.25 0.43 3.41
N LEU A 497 2.68 -0.22 2.33
CA LEU A 497 2.57 -1.68 2.22
C LEU A 497 3.34 -2.37 3.35
N ALA A 498 4.54 -1.88 3.68
CA ALA A 498 5.32 -2.41 4.80
C ALA A 498 4.55 -2.27 6.12
N ALA A 499 3.92 -1.12 6.34
CA ALA A 499 3.11 -0.89 7.56
C ALA A 499 1.90 -1.82 7.60
N MET A 500 1.25 -2.06 6.47
CA MET A 500 0.11 -2.97 6.39
C MET A 500 0.52 -4.41 6.72
N GLU A 501 1.68 -4.85 6.25
CA GLU A 501 2.19 -6.21 6.53
C GLU A 501 2.37 -6.48 8.01
N THR A 502 2.74 -5.48 8.78
CA THR A 502 3.09 -5.63 10.20
C THR A 502 2.04 -5.04 11.15
N ALA A 503 0.88 -4.68 10.61
CA ALA A 503 -0.19 -4.01 11.37
C ALA A 503 0.36 -2.77 12.10
N GLY A 504 1.18 -2.01 11.40
CA GLY A 504 1.74 -0.76 11.88
C GLY A 504 3.00 -0.87 12.73
N LYS A 505 3.44 -2.08 13.06
CA LYS A 505 4.67 -2.27 13.83
C LYS A 505 5.89 -2.09 12.93
N GLU A 506 6.89 -1.38 13.41
CA GLU A 506 8.12 -1.14 12.66
C GLU A 506 9.07 -2.34 12.83
N ILE A 507 9.15 -3.17 11.80
CA ILE A 507 10.00 -4.37 11.78
C ILE A 507 10.86 -4.31 10.53
N GLU A 508 12.18 -4.29 10.70
CA GLU A 508 13.13 -4.22 9.57
C GLU A 508 13.58 -5.60 9.09
N ASP A 509 13.62 -6.58 9.99
CA ASP A 509 14.10 -7.93 9.69
C ASP A 509 13.05 -8.71 8.89
N ASP A 510 13.42 -9.17 7.69
CA ASP A 510 12.53 -9.94 6.81
C ASP A 510 11.99 -11.20 7.50
N THR A 511 12.80 -11.88 8.29
CA THR A 511 12.39 -13.09 9.00
C THR A 511 11.27 -12.80 10.01
N MET A 512 11.43 -11.69 10.76
CA MET A 512 10.41 -11.26 11.73
C MET A 512 9.14 -10.79 11.04
N ARG A 513 9.26 -10.14 9.88
CA ARG A 513 8.08 -9.75 9.09
C ARG A 513 7.30 -10.98 8.65
N GLN A 514 8.00 -12.02 8.20
CA GLN A 514 7.35 -13.26 7.75
C GLN A 514 6.64 -13.94 8.91
N ALA A 515 7.19 -13.86 10.12
CA ALA A 515 6.55 -14.42 11.30
C ALA A 515 5.24 -13.69 11.62
N MET A 516 5.07 -12.46 11.19
CA MET A 516 3.89 -11.63 11.45
C MET A 516 2.93 -11.54 10.26
N LYS A 517 3.14 -12.31 9.22
CA LYS A 517 2.34 -12.19 7.98
C LYS A 517 0.84 -12.34 8.18
N ASP A 518 0.43 -13.18 9.10
CA ASP A 518 -0.99 -13.39 9.44
C ASP A 518 -1.58 -12.27 10.30
N UNK A 519 -0.83 -11.48 10.76
CA UNK A 519 -1.24 -10.43 11.58
C UNK A 519 -1.28 -9.11 10.94
N GLY A 520 -0.92 -9.07 9.76
CA GLY A 520 -1.02 -7.82 9.00
C GLY A 520 -2.45 -7.48 8.61
N ILE A 521 -2.64 -6.27 8.13
CA ILE A 521 -3.98 -5.88 7.64
C ILE A 521 -4.02 -6.00 6.12
N GLY A 522 -5.15 -6.47 5.62
CA GLY A 522 -5.31 -6.80 4.21
C GLY A 522 -4.52 -8.06 3.85
N THR A 523 -4.58 -8.43 2.60
CA THR A 523 -3.85 -9.58 2.05
C THR A 523 -3.01 -9.09 0.88
N PRO A 524 -2.00 -9.85 0.46
CA PRO A 524 -1.23 -9.42 -0.72
C PRO A 524 -2.11 -9.09 -1.92
N ALA A 525 -3.15 -9.89 -2.16
CA ALA A 525 -4.03 -9.69 -3.32
C ALA A 525 -4.89 -8.44 -3.22
N THR A 526 -5.18 -7.94 -2.01
CA THR A 526 -6.15 -6.85 -1.81
C THR A 526 -5.53 -5.49 -1.48
N ARG A 527 -4.28 -5.45 -1.04
CA ARG A 527 -3.67 -4.19 -0.56
C ARG A 527 -3.63 -3.10 -1.62
N ALA A 528 -3.28 -3.47 -2.86
CA ALA A 528 -3.25 -2.49 -3.95
C ALA A 528 -4.63 -1.86 -4.17
N ALA A 529 -5.68 -2.66 -4.16
CA ALA A 529 -7.05 -2.18 -4.34
C ALA A 529 -7.48 -1.26 -3.20
N ILE A 530 -7.06 -1.55 -1.99
CA ILE A 530 -7.36 -0.72 -0.82
C ILE A 530 -6.72 0.67 -0.99
N ILE A 531 -5.46 0.72 -1.41
CA ILE A 531 -4.78 2.00 -1.67
C ILE A 531 -5.52 2.77 -2.76
N GLU A 532 -5.88 2.11 -3.86
CA GLU A 532 -6.60 2.76 -4.97
C GLU A 532 -7.97 3.27 -4.52
N THR A 533 -8.67 2.53 -3.66
CA THR A 533 -9.97 2.96 -3.12
C THR A 533 -9.83 4.25 -2.32
N LEU A 534 -8.81 4.35 -1.47
CA LEU A 534 -8.58 5.57 -0.68
C LEU A 534 -8.31 6.77 -1.59
N LEU A 535 -7.58 6.57 -2.69
CA LEU A 535 -7.32 7.61 -3.66
C LEU A 535 -8.60 7.99 -4.42
N LYS A 536 -9.35 7.01 -4.88
CA LYS A 536 -10.59 7.20 -5.63
C LYS A 536 -11.65 7.92 -4.80
N ARG A 537 -11.74 7.59 -3.50
CA ARG A 537 -12.68 8.22 -2.57
C ARG A 537 -12.22 9.61 -2.13
N GLU A 538 -11.06 10.05 -2.58
CA GLU A 538 -10.48 11.36 -2.31
C GLU A 538 -10.11 11.56 -0.83
N TYR A 539 -9.76 10.47 -0.14
CA TYR A 539 -9.24 10.54 1.22
C TYR A 539 -7.75 10.86 1.24
N MET A 540 -7.07 10.58 0.15
CA MET A 540 -5.66 10.92 -0.01
C MET A 540 -5.36 11.14 -1.48
N VAL A 541 -4.19 11.74 -1.76
CA VAL A 541 -3.71 11.98 -3.12
C VAL A 541 -2.24 11.57 -3.20
N ARG A 542 -1.78 11.33 -4.42
CA ARG A 542 -0.36 11.13 -4.70
C ARG A 542 0.24 12.50 -5.02
N GLN A 543 1.28 12.88 -4.27
CA GLN A 543 2.11 14.04 -4.58
C GLN A 543 3.51 13.53 -4.83
N GLN A 544 3.89 13.45 -6.09
CA GLN A 544 5.09 12.74 -6.50
C GLN A 544 4.95 11.28 -6.04
N LYS A 545 5.86 10.75 -5.26
CA LYS A 545 5.75 9.37 -4.74
C LYS A 545 5.11 9.30 -3.35
N LYS A 546 4.71 10.44 -2.79
CA LYS A 546 4.19 10.50 -1.41
C LYS A 546 2.68 10.39 -1.40
N LEU A 547 2.15 9.72 -0.39
CA LEU A 547 0.70 9.62 -0.14
C LEU A 547 0.35 10.66 0.91
N VAL A 548 -0.46 11.63 0.51
CA VAL A 548 -0.81 12.78 1.35
C VAL A 548 -2.31 12.76 1.61
N PRO A 549 -2.76 12.77 2.87
CA PRO A 549 -4.19 12.80 3.13
C PRO A 549 -4.78 14.13 2.70
N THR A 550 -6.01 14.09 2.20
CA THR A 550 -6.79 15.29 1.89
C THR A 550 -7.44 15.83 3.16
N GLU A 551 -8.06 17.00 3.06
CA GLU A 551 -8.86 17.55 4.17
C GLU A 551 -9.97 16.57 4.54
N LYS A 552 -10.61 15.94 3.54
CA LYS A 552 -11.65 14.93 3.77
C LYS A 552 -11.10 13.72 4.53
N GLY A 553 -9.92 13.24 4.13
CA GLY A 553 -9.27 12.11 4.80
C GLY A 553 -8.89 12.43 6.23
N LEU A 554 -8.31 13.62 6.46
CA LEU A 554 -7.93 14.05 7.81
C LEU A 554 -9.16 14.22 8.70
N ALA A 555 -10.24 14.77 8.15
CA ALA A 555 -11.50 14.96 8.89
C ALA A 555 -12.08 13.61 9.30
N LEU A 556 -12.13 12.65 8.38
CA LEU A 556 -12.62 11.31 8.68
C LEU A 556 -11.77 10.67 9.78
N HIS A 557 -10.45 10.72 9.63
CA HIS A 557 -9.54 10.12 10.61
C HIS A 557 -9.74 10.75 12.00
N SER A 558 -9.88 12.08 12.06
CA SER A 558 -10.06 12.77 13.35
C SER A 558 -11.32 12.30 14.07
N VAL A 559 -12.37 11.95 13.30
CA VAL A 559 -13.62 11.43 13.87
C VAL A 559 -13.45 10.00 14.37
N VAL A 560 -12.82 9.12 13.59
CA VAL A 560 -12.84 7.68 13.85
C VAL A 560 -11.59 7.14 14.55
N LYS A 561 -10.56 7.93 14.74
CA LYS A 561 -9.24 7.45 15.19
C LYS A 561 -9.26 6.64 16.48
N ASN A 562 -10.20 6.93 17.39
CA ASN A 562 -10.32 6.21 18.65
C ASN A 562 -11.48 5.20 18.66
N MET A 563 -12.08 4.97 17.51
CA MET A 563 -13.20 4.02 17.36
C MET A 563 -12.69 2.65 16.93
N ALA A 564 -13.52 1.63 17.16
CA ALA A 564 -13.16 0.25 16.82
C ALA A 564 -12.84 0.09 15.32
N ILE A 565 -13.56 0.81 14.44
CA ILE A 565 -13.37 0.69 12.98
C ILE A 565 -11.94 1.07 12.54
N ALA A 566 -11.25 1.92 13.29
CA ALA A 566 -9.91 2.37 12.97
C ALA A 566 -8.81 1.58 13.70
N ASN A 567 -9.16 0.60 14.50
CA ASN A 567 -8.21 -0.13 15.34
C ASN A 567 -7.40 -1.12 14.50
N VAL A 568 -6.12 -0.82 14.32
CA VAL A 568 -5.21 -1.62 13.49
C VAL A 568 -4.98 -3.01 14.10
N GLU A 569 -4.79 -3.09 15.42
CA GLU A 569 -4.55 -4.38 16.10
C GLU A 569 -5.74 -5.32 15.96
N MET A 570 -6.94 -4.79 16.12
CA MET A 570 -8.18 -5.58 15.99
C MET A 570 -8.30 -6.13 14.56
N THR A 571 -8.00 -5.30 13.56
CA THR A 571 -8.03 -5.71 12.16
C THR A 571 -7.03 -6.84 11.91
N GLY A 572 -5.82 -6.70 12.45
CA GLY A 572 -4.81 -7.74 12.34
C GLY A 572 -5.25 -9.06 12.99
N LYS A 573 -5.91 -8.99 14.13
CA LYS A 573 -6.45 -10.19 14.80
C LYS A 573 -7.54 -10.85 13.95
N TRP A 574 -8.41 -10.07 13.30
CA TRP A 574 -9.40 -10.61 12.37
C TRP A 574 -8.72 -11.34 11.20
N GLU A 575 -7.65 -10.76 10.66
CA GLU A 575 -6.91 -11.41 9.56
C GLU A 575 -6.26 -12.73 10.02
N ALA A 576 -5.70 -12.75 11.23
CA ALA A 576 -5.12 -13.96 11.80
C ALA A 576 -6.19 -15.05 11.99
N GLU A 577 -7.39 -14.68 12.42
CA GLU A 577 -8.52 -15.60 12.58
C GLU A 577 -8.93 -16.20 11.24
N LEU A 578 -9.00 -15.38 10.20
CA LEU A 578 -9.32 -15.85 8.84
C LEU A 578 -8.26 -16.84 8.34
N ALA A 579 -7.00 -16.56 8.62
CA ALA A 579 -5.91 -17.48 8.27
C ALA A 579 -6.07 -18.83 8.97
N LYS A 580 -6.50 -18.85 10.24
CA LYS A 580 -6.77 -20.08 10.98
C LYS A 580 -7.92 -20.88 10.36
N ILE A 581 -8.98 -20.19 9.93
CA ILE A 581 -10.12 -20.85 9.26
C ILE A 581 -9.63 -21.54 7.99
N GLU A 582 -8.79 -20.85 7.23
CA GLU A 582 -8.25 -21.36 5.97
C GLU A 582 -7.43 -22.65 6.20
N ARG A 583 -6.71 -22.73 7.31
CA ARG A 583 -5.90 -23.89 7.66
C ARG A 583 -6.71 -25.01 8.36
N GLY A 584 -7.99 -24.78 8.61
CA GLY A 584 -8.82 -25.74 9.33
C GLY A 584 -8.63 -25.73 10.84
N GLU A 585 -7.99 -24.68 11.38
CA GLU A 585 -7.69 -24.57 12.82
C GLU A 585 -8.75 -23.83 13.61
N ALA A 586 -9.73 -23.23 12.93
CA ALA A 586 -10.80 -22.46 13.57
C ALA A 586 -12.08 -22.58 12.73
N SER A 587 -13.22 -22.36 13.39
CA SER A 587 -14.55 -22.42 12.75
C SER A 587 -14.93 -21.07 12.17
N ALA A 588 -15.47 -21.07 10.95
CA ALA A 588 -16.04 -19.88 10.33
C ALA A 588 -17.23 -19.36 11.12
N ASP A 589 -17.99 -20.25 11.78
CA ASP A 589 -19.17 -19.84 12.58
C ASP A 589 -18.76 -18.91 13.74
N GLY A 590 -17.67 -19.22 14.41
CA GLY A 590 -17.16 -18.39 15.50
C GLY A 590 -16.77 -17.00 15.01
N PHE A 591 -16.10 -16.94 13.88
CA PHE A 591 -15.70 -15.66 13.24
C PHE A 591 -16.95 -14.85 12.85
N THR A 592 -17.92 -15.50 12.20
CA THR A 592 -19.16 -14.85 11.77
C THR A 592 -19.89 -14.23 12.94
N HIS A 593 -20.05 -14.99 14.04
CA HIS A 593 -20.70 -14.49 15.24
C HIS A 593 -19.98 -13.26 15.81
N SER A 594 -18.65 -13.32 15.87
CA SER A 594 -17.83 -12.21 16.37
C SER A 594 -17.94 -10.98 15.48
N ILE A 595 -17.92 -11.15 14.16
CA ILE A 595 -18.00 -10.03 13.23
C ILE A 595 -19.38 -9.38 13.23
N GLU A 596 -20.43 -10.13 13.49
CA GLU A 596 -21.77 -9.56 13.66
C GLU A 596 -21.84 -8.66 14.89
N GLY A 597 -21.27 -9.10 16.02
CA GLY A 597 -21.15 -8.29 17.23
C GLY A 597 -20.36 -7.02 16.98
N TYR A 598 -19.22 -7.16 16.31
CA TYR A 598 -18.38 -6.02 15.91
C TYR A 598 -19.16 -5.04 15.02
N THR A 599 -19.96 -5.57 14.08
CA THR A 599 -20.77 -4.75 13.18
C THR A 599 -21.78 -3.92 13.98
N ARG A 600 -22.43 -4.52 14.98
CA ARG A 600 -23.37 -3.80 15.86
C ARG A 600 -22.65 -2.69 16.62
N GLU A 601 -21.48 -2.99 17.15
CA GLU A 601 -20.67 -2.04 17.92
C GLU A 601 -20.25 -0.84 17.06
N ILE A 602 -19.68 -1.08 15.88
CA ILE A 602 -19.20 0.01 15.03
C ILE A 602 -20.36 0.84 14.49
N THR A 603 -21.50 0.20 14.18
CA THR A 603 -22.68 0.91 13.69
C THR A 603 -23.18 1.90 14.74
N ALA A 604 -23.27 1.46 16.00
CA ALA A 604 -23.68 2.33 17.09
C ALA A 604 -22.71 3.48 17.30
N GLU A 605 -21.41 3.19 17.31
CA GLU A 605 -20.37 4.23 17.46
C GLU A 605 -20.47 5.27 16.36
N LEU A 606 -20.60 4.82 15.11
CA LEU A 606 -20.59 5.72 13.94
C LEU A 606 -21.89 6.53 13.86
N LEU A 607 -23.03 5.95 14.18
CA LEU A 607 -24.29 6.72 14.24
C LEU A 607 -24.24 7.79 15.32
N GLY A 608 -23.51 7.55 16.41
CA GLY A 608 -23.38 8.48 17.52
C GLY A 608 -22.34 9.58 17.34
N CYS A 609 -21.67 9.64 16.19
CA CYS A 609 -20.56 10.57 16.00
C CYS A 609 -20.93 11.88 15.30
N ASP A 610 -22.22 12.20 15.21
CA ASP A 610 -22.70 13.40 14.54
C ASP A 610 -22.08 14.68 15.11
N ARG A 611 -21.91 14.76 16.42
CA ARG A 611 -21.30 15.92 17.09
C ARG A 611 -19.82 16.08 16.68
N LEU A 612 -19.13 15.00 16.47
CA LEU A 612 -17.71 15.03 16.10
C LEU A 612 -17.52 15.57 14.68
N PHE A 613 -18.39 15.17 13.77
CA PHE A 613 -18.37 15.66 12.39
C PHE A 613 -18.70 17.14 12.28
N SER A 614 -19.61 17.59 13.12
CA SER A 614 -20.11 18.95 13.08
C SER A 614 -19.24 19.92 13.87
N HIS A 615 -18.17 19.44 14.50
CA HIS A 615 -17.38 20.24 15.44
C HIS A 615 -15.91 20.30 15.03
N LYS A 616 -15.57 21.36 14.29
CA LYS A 616 -14.19 21.72 14.02
C LYS A 616 -13.96 23.10 14.61
N ASP A 617 -12.97 23.21 15.51
CA ASP A 617 -12.63 24.50 16.10
C ASP A 617 -11.93 25.37 15.04
N SER A 618 -12.43 26.58 14.83
CA SER A 618 -11.83 27.50 13.87
C SER A 618 -10.52 28.11 14.36
N GLY A 619 -10.26 28.06 15.67
CA GLY A 619 -9.14 28.76 16.29
C GLY A 619 -9.41 30.26 16.44
N CYS A 620 -10.61 30.71 16.12
CA CYS A 620 -10.98 32.14 16.15
C CYS A 620 -11.91 32.42 17.34
N GLN A 621 -11.64 33.48 18.04
CA GLN A 621 -12.51 34.00 19.09
C GLN A 621 -13.81 34.53 18.47
N CYS A 622 -14.94 34.33 19.14
CA CYS A 622 -16.20 34.87 18.69
C CYS A 622 -16.13 36.41 18.66
N PRO A 623 -16.39 37.05 17.53
CA PRO A 623 -16.31 38.50 17.46
C PRO A 623 -17.42 39.22 18.22
N LYS A 624 -18.53 38.54 18.51
CA LYS A 624 -19.67 39.11 19.20
C LYS A 624 -19.48 39.11 20.72
N CYS A 625 -19.31 37.93 21.33
CA CYS A 625 -19.21 37.83 22.78
C CYS A 625 -17.78 37.92 23.30
N LYS A 626 -16.80 37.64 22.46
CA LYS A 626 -15.36 37.69 22.79
C LYS A 626 -14.94 36.75 23.88
N GLN A 627 -15.78 35.77 24.20
CA GLN A 627 -15.51 34.73 25.22
C GLN A 627 -15.47 33.32 24.62
N GLY A 628 -16.35 33.02 23.67
CA GLY A 628 -16.43 31.72 23.02
C GLY A 628 -15.50 31.62 21.84
N THR A 629 -15.32 30.39 21.35
CA THR A 629 -14.58 30.07 20.14
C THR A 629 -15.57 29.71 19.04
N MET A 630 -15.35 30.19 17.82
CA MET A 630 -16.21 29.85 16.69
C MET A 630 -15.88 28.44 16.22
N GLN A 631 -16.91 27.62 16.05
CA GLN A 631 -16.77 26.19 15.71
C GLN A 631 -17.53 25.89 14.44
N PHE A 632 -16.93 25.10 13.56
CA PHE A 632 -17.53 24.69 12.30
C PHE A 632 -18.48 23.52 12.53
N PHE A 633 -19.76 23.69 12.11
CA PHE A 633 -20.80 22.67 12.14
C PHE A 633 -21.37 22.50 10.73
N GLY A 634 -20.69 21.78 9.87
CA GLY A 634 -21.16 21.58 8.52
C GLY A 634 -21.29 22.90 7.76
N LYS A 635 -22.54 23.35 7.52
CA LYS A 635 -22.81 24.59 6.76
C LYS A 635 -22.95 25.82 7.63
N VAL A 636 -22.77 25.70 8.93
CA VAL A 636 -22.85 26.84 9.85
C VAL A 636 -21.62 26.85 10.77
N VAL A 637 -21.17 28.04 11.10
CA VAL A 637 -20.10 28.27 12.08
C VAL A 637 -20.76 28.97 13.26
N ARG A 638 -20.58 28.42 14.46
CA ARG A 638 -21.33 28.85 15.62
C ARG A 638 -20.43 29.05 16.83
N CYS A 639 -20.76 30.05 17.64
CA CYS A 639 -20.02 30.29 18.89
C CYS A 639 -20.22 29.15 19.89
N SER A 640 -19.12 28.74 20.55
CA SER A 640 -19.15 27.68 21.57
C SER A 640 -19.86 28.12 22.84
N ASN A 641 -19.97 29.43 23.09
CA ASN A 641 -20.72 29.97 24.22
C ASN A 641 -22.23 29.84 23.93
N LYS A 642 -22.91 28.96 24.65
CA LYS A 642 -24.33 28.68 24.41
C LYS A 642 -25.21 29.92 24.60
N GLU A 643 -24.80 30.84 25.48
CA GLU A 643 -25.56 32.08 25.71
C GLU A 643 -25.44 33.04 24.51
N CYS A 644 -24.34 32.98 23.79
CA CYS A 644 -24.14 33.79 22.59
C CYS A 644 -24.71 33.10 21.36
N GLY A 645 -24.21 31.93 21.04
CA GLY A 645 -24.66 31.11 19.93
C GLY A 645 -24.60 31.77 18.55
N MET A 646 -23.81 32.83 18.41
CA MET A 646 -23.69 33.56 17.15
C MET A 646 -23.45 32.63 15.96
N PRO A 647 -24.31 32.64 14.93
CA PRO A 647 -24.11 31.80 13.75
C PRO A 647 -23.48 32.58 12.60
N VAL A 648 -22.70 31.92 11.78
CA VAL A 648 -22.25 32.41 10.47
C VAL A 648 -22.53 31.30 9.48
N PHE A 649 -23.32 31.58 8.45
CA PHE A 649 -23.66 30.57 7.45
C PHE A 649 -22.58 30.53 6.38
N LYS A 650 -22.10 29.36 6.07
CA LYS A 650 -21.07 29.17 5.03
C LYS A 650 -21.65 29.31 3.64
N GLN A 651 -22.92 28.93 3.45
CA GLN A 651 -23.56 29.06 2.14
C GLN A 651 -24.29 30.37 2.05
N VAL A 652 -23.85 31.23 1.14
CA VAL A 652 -24.39 32.60 0.97
C VAL A 652 -24.64 32.83 -0.52
N ALA A 653 -25.88 33.12 -0.89
CA ALA A 653 -26.25 33.45 -2.28
C ALA A 653 -25.69 32.44 -3.28
N GLY A 654 -25.90 31.15 -2.98
CA GLY A 654 -25.49 30.04 -3.86
C GLY A 654 -24.02 29.70 -3.82
N LYS A 655 -23.20 30.44 -3.06
CA LYS A 655 -21.77 30.17 -2.94
C LYS A 655 -21.44 29.59 -1.56
N LEU A 656 -20.63 28.53 -1.55
CA LEU A 656 -20.10 27.99 -0.30
C LEU A 656 -18.77 28.70 0.02
N LEU A 657 -18.73 29.40 1.14
CA LEU A 657 -17.53 30.10 1.59
C LEU A 657 -16.50 29.09 2.07
N THR A 658 -15.24 29.34 1.76
CA THR A 658 -14.14 28.48 2.22
C THR A 658 -13.82 28.77 3.69
N ASP A 659 -13.11 27.90 4.33
CA ASP A 659 -12.63 28.12 5.70
C ASP A 659 -11.73 29.36 5.80
N UNK A 660 -11.19 29.65 4.98
CA UNK A 660 -10.38 30.78 4.84
C UNK A 660 -11.17 32.05 4.79
N ASP A 661 -12.11 31.89 3.94
CA ASP A 661 -12.99 33.06 3.87
C ASP A 661 -13.65 33.32 5.24
N ILE A 662 -14.13 32.31 5.89
CA ILE A 662 -14.73 32.41 7.22
C ILE A 662 -13.72 32.95 8.24
N THR A 663 -12.49 32.47 8.20
CA THR A 663 -11.44 32.94 9.11
C THR A 663 -11.18 34.42 8.93
N ASP A 664 -11.11 34.90 7.69
CA ASP A 664 -10.96 36.35 7.40
C ASP A 664 -12.14 37.14 7.95
N LEU A 665 -13.36 36.64 7.75
CA LEU A 665 -14.56 37.30 8.26
C LEU A 665 -14.52 37.40 9.79
N LEU A 666 -14.16 36.30 10.48
CA LEU A 666 -14.13 36.26 11.94
C LEU A 666 -13.01 37.09 12.55
N THR A 667 -11.84 37.16 11.89
CA THR A 667 -10.68 37.86 12.45
C THR A 667 -10.58 39.30 12.00
N LYS A 668 -10.96 39.59 10.75
CA LYS A 668 -10.82 40.94 10.15
C LYS A 668 -12.15 41.69 10.01
N GLY A 669 -13.27 40.95 10.25
CA GLY A 669 -14.60 41.53 10.09
C GLY A 669 -15.07 41.64 8.65
N LYS A 670 -14.25 41.25 7.69
CA LYS A 670 -14.52 41.35 6.26
C LYS A 670 -13.66 40.40 5.45
N THR A 671 -14.24 39.83 4.40
CA THR A 671 -13.48 39.02 3.46
C THR A 671 -12.90 39.89 2.34
N ARG A 672 -11.98 39.32 1.56
CA ARG A 672 -11.65 39.90 0.24
C ARG A 672 -12.89 39.79 -0.66
N THR A 673 -12.83 40.42 -1.83
CA THR A 673 -13.92 40.33 -2.82
C THR A 673 -13.95 38.88 -3.35
N LEU A 674 -15.12 38.27 -3.25
CA LEU A 674 -15.35 36.88 -3.65
C LEU A 674 -16.22 36.86 -4.90
N ASN A 675 -15.93 35.93 -5.81
CA ASN A 675 -16.68 35.72 -7.04
C ASN A 675 -17.62 34.51 -6.86
N GLY A 676 -18.65 34.46 -7.70
CA GLY A 676 -19.46 33.23 -7.79
C GLY A 676 -20.74 33.23 -6.97
N PHE A 677 -21.17 34.42 -6.52
CA PHE A 677 -22.50 34.57 -5.90
C PHE A 677 -23.58 34.61 -6.98
N UNK A 678 -24.59 34.16 -6.74
CA UNK A 678 -25.71 34.19 -7.54
C UNK A 678 -26.78 35.02 -6.91
N SER A 679 -27.35 35.87 -7.65
CA SER A 679 -28.48 36.68 -7.18
C SER A 679 -29.81 35.93 -7.27
N LYS A 680 -30.87 36.43 -6.68
CA LYS A 680 -32.20 35.80 -6.75
C LYS A 680 -32.69 35.71 -8.21
N GLN A 681 -32.13 36.52 -9.10
CA GLN A 681 -32.45 36.49 -10.53
C GLN A 681 -31.46 35.68 -11.34
N GLY A 682 -30.57 35.00 -10.67
CA GLY A 682 -29.62 34.10 -11.30
C GLY A 682 -28.39 34.74 -11.91
N LYS A 683 -28.10 36.00 -11.55
CA LYS A 683 -26.91 36.69 -12.09
C LYS A 683 -25.68 36.56 -11.19
N UNK A 684 -24.56 36.23 -11.57
CA UNK A 684 -23.37 36.19 -10.83
C UNK A 684 -23.02 37.59 -10.38
N PHE A 685 -22.47 37.59 -9.42
CA PHE A 685 -21.92 38.86 -8.94
C PHE A 685 -20.74 38.60 -8.00
N SER A 686 -19.94 39.62 -7.78
CA SER A 686 -18.78 39.59 -6.88
C SER A 686 -18.98 40.63 -5.78
N ALA A 687 -18.61 40.24 -4.55
CA ALA A 687 -18.72 41.12 -3.40
C ALA A 687 -17.89 40.60 -2.25
N ALA A 688 -17.49 41.44 -1.34
CA ALA A 688 -16.94 40.99 -0.05
C ALA A 688 -18.10 40.72 0.91
N ILE A 689 -17.85 39.88 1.90
CA ILE A 689 -18.80 39.62 2.99
C ILE A 689 -18.25 40.33 4.24
N ALA A 690 -19.11 41.02 4.95
CA ALA A 690 -18.76 41.69 6.21
C ALA A 690 -19.90 41.52 7.21
N PHE A 691 -19.63 41.84 8.47
CA PHE A 691 -20.66 41.84 9.50
C PHE A 691 -21.34 43.21 9.59
N ASP A 692 -22.64 43.22 9.82
CA ASP A 692 -23.39 44.40 10.18
C ASP A 692 -23.29 44.64 11.70
N GLU A 693 -24.07 45.62 12.20
CA GLU A 693 -24.08 45.98 13.64
C GLU A 693 -24.51 44.85 14.54
N ASN A 694 -25.33 43.92 14.01
CA ASN A 694 -25.88 42.78 14.76
C ASN A 694 -25.13 41.46 14.48
N PHE A 695 -23.97 41.57 13.84
CA PHE A 695 -23.13 40.40 13.45
C PHE A 695 -23.82 39.47 12.47
N ASN A 696 -24.77 40.01 11.67
CA ASN A 696 -25.28 39.29 10.50
C ASN A 696 -24.40 39.62 9.30
N THR A 697 -24.28 38.69 8.39
CA THR A 697 -23.47 38.90 7.19
C THR A 697 -24.18 39.80 6.20
N LYS A 698 -23.42 40.65 5.53
CA LYS A 698 -23.90 41.54 4.47
C LYS A 698 -22.89 41.56 3.34
N PHE A 699 -23.37 41.94 2.14
CA PHE A 699 -22.49 42.14 0.99
C PHE A 699 -21.91 43.55 1.01
N VAL A 700 -20.63 43.64 0.68
CA VAL A 700 -19.95 44.92 0.46
C VAL A 700 -19.43 44.88 -0.97
N PHE A 701 -20.03 45.73 -1.79
CA PHE A 701 -19.66 45.84 -3.20
C PHE A 701 -18.49 46.79 -3.37
N ALA A 702 -17.58 46.46 -4.29
CA ALA A 702 -16.44 47.30 -4.60
C ALA A 702 -16.97 48.62 -5.20
N GLU A 703 -16.39 49.75 -4.75
CA GLU A 703 -16.72 51.04 -5.33
C GLU A 703 -16.38 51.00 -6.83
N ARG A 704 -17.36 51.37 -7.67
CA ARG A 704 -17.09 51.53 -9.08
C ARG A 704 -16.12 52.71 -9.22
N LYS A 705 -14.91 52.46 -9.60
CA LYS A 705 -14.00 53.49 -10.10
C LYS A 705 -14.67 54.02 -11.36
N THR A 706 -15.15 55.29 -11.25
CA THR A 706 -15.59 56.00 -12.45
C THR A 706 -14.41 56.01 -13.42
N UNK A 707 -14.46 55.31 -14.24
CA UNK A 707 -13.60 55.35 -15.17
C UNK A 707 -13.63 56.65 -15.77
N GLU A 708 -12.70 57.32 -15.67
CA GLU A 708 -12.48 58.52 -16.47
C GLU A 708 -12.55 58.09 -17.94
N LYS A 709 -13.51 58.66 -18.65
CA LYS A 709 -13.60 58.53 -20.08
C LYS A 709 -12.28 59.03 -20.67
N ARG A 710 -11.41 58.12 -21.06
CA ARG A 710 -10.29 58.47 -21.93
C ARG A 710 -10.92 58.83 -23.26
N GLY A 711 -10.86 60.13 -23.58
CA GLY A 711 -11.34 60.62 -24.85
C GLY A 711 -10.62 59.93 -25.99
N ASN A 712 -11.40 59.45 -26.92
CA ASN A 712 -10.91 58.89 -28.18
C ASN A 712 -10.17 59.95 -28.95
N VAL A 713 -8.87 59.96 -28.93
CA VAL A 713 -8.07 60.73 -29.84
C VAL A 713 -8.07 60.03 -31.19
N LYS A 714 -8.88 60.50 -32.12
CA LYS A 714 -8.82 59.99 -33.49
C LYS A 714 -7.47 60.46 -34.09
N ARG A 715 -6.63 59.50 -34.34
CA ARG A 715 -5.42 59.72 -35.15
C ARG A 715 -5.82 59.71 -36.61
N TYR A 716 -5.74 60.89 -37.23
CA TYR A 716 -5.80 60.99 -38.68
C TYR A 716 -4.45 60.57 -39.24
N LYS A 717 -4.46 59.57 -40.11
CA LYS A 717 -3.32 59.25 -40.95
C LYS A 717 -3.25 60.26 -42.10
N LYS A 718 -2.09 60.91 -42.27
CA LYS A 718 -1.65 61.51 -43.52
C LYS A 718 -0.96 60.43 -44.36
#